data_8466956c7ae6f87e3fb7bdc3040c213e
#
_entry.id   8466956c7ae6f87e3fb7bdc3040c213e
#
_cell.length_a   1.000
_cell.length_b   1.000
_cell.length_c   1.000
_cell.angle_alpha   90.00
_cell.angle_beta   90.00
_cell.angle_gamma   90.00
#
_symmetry.space_group_name_H-M   'P 1'
#
loop_
_entity.id
_entity.type
_entity.pdbx_description
1 polymer ?
#
loop_
_entity_poly.entity_id
_entity_poly.type
_entity_poly.pdbx_seq_one_letter_code
_entity_poly.pdbx_strand_id
1 'polypeptide(L)'
;MEIAPGTRRSPLVDAKLGVPAIADQPLERTRLNDEIARLLGEHRVVGVWATAGAGKTTAVRQAVVRIGRPIAWLTLDPSDAAPGRLLVYLEAALCRALPDTTAVTGDALSSGVLHIEAAAMLAQAVRDREAILVLDEVERIADSSAALEVISSFVRYADPATRVLLVGRRRIELDAVSRIGYGAVGCLGEEQLAFDGDEAASALALRGITETDAQSVVRATGGWVTGVLFEAWRSREHVGGAGGEADALAGYLSAEILDGLRADERELLVTTSLWVEVDAARAQALGIEHAADILARLRAQYLPVVWRDDSRVLRCHPRFRDYLRSLLNQRDTDWIRDLRRRHGLELAREGADEESLAELLAAGWIGDALAPARRALPAAIARLDLDLAQGWLDRFDAAGLLHDRTLLRAQLDVAIAREEFQRVVDVADLLRGTRGLEPDDPDGFESRALAAWGYWHVGRLTDMRTMLEPAPPGHVGEVMRYLRSLLDDDPPASIPQLAGGPLDALILRISFARGRLTDVRDAPLSRWTPGITERASALRALGDLEQTATMLDERPGALANLRFEATLTPELLIDLGHEALAREGLLRARTTIVRSRSVVLDIVTRLLAAKLELRLRRDAATALEILRGIEVSTPVAAYRHLAEQLDMWTGCAQLIAERDEQALTRLFGAVSSMRRADRVLELPTAAIYLAEAHERAGRRDLADGCADLALEASGRLGSRHLLLGALDDFPAVLTRRMDAEDNVDGVWHGLGRALAARARAIRRPPFPRLRLRDLGPPELTVDGEARRVRIGKSYALLAYLVHVGGRATRTELLDALFDGRDDDSARAYLRQAAQVLREVLPAGLELLRDGDAFVLEGAAAVETETMLLDARLVNAGALIGAARLKATQRVIDACDGAIFLKGIDCRWVTARREEIDAAIADALIDVALVAFELSRLNLAREALAAVLDRDPLREQAWRLLMRVSASQGLDDRVIEAYRQCETTLGAVGLEPAPSTRLLVQRLRR
;
A
#
# COMPACT_ATOMS: atom_id res chain seq x y z
N MET A 1 -13.68 30.32 16.94
CA MET A 1 -13.65 29.46 15.73
C MET A 1 -12.58 30.07 14.80
N GLU A 2 -11.32 29.91 15.20
CA GLU A 2 -10.16 30.37 14.43
C GLU A 2 -9.81 29.26 13.42
N ILE A 3 -9.77 29.68 12.17
CA ILE A 3 -9.45 28.83 11.02
C ILE A 3 -7.96 28.48 11.13
N ALA A 4 -7.65 27.19 11.24
CA ALA A 4 -6.29 26.68 11.15
C ALA A 4 -5.58 27.27 9.90
N PRO A 5 -4.28 27.58 9.96
CA PRO A 5 -3.55 28.13 8.83
C PRO A 5 -3.50 27.09 7.72
N GLY A 6 -4.29 27.35 6.67
CA GLY A 6 -4.34 26.51 5.49
C GLY A 6 -2.94 26.37 4.91
N THR A 7 -2.53 25.13 4.67
CA THR A 7 -1.35 24.78 3.86
C THR A 7 -1.37 25.62 2.59
N ARG A 8 -0.44 26.59 2.47
CA ARG A 8 -0.26 27.34 1.23
C ARG A 8 0.07 26.32 0.14
N ARG A 9 -0.89 26.08 -0.76
CA ARG A 9 -0.64 25.31 -1.98
C ARG A 9 0.50 26.02 -2.71
N SER A 10 1.58 25.33 -3.03
CA SER A 10 2.60 25.84 -3.94
C SER A 10 1.90 26.29 -5.22
N PRO A 11 2.22 27.46 -5.77
CA PRO A 11 1.59 27.93 -6.99
C PRO A 11 1.86 26.93 -8.11
N LEU A 12 0.79 26.45 -8.75
CA LEU A 12 0.89 25.54 -9.88
C LEU A 12 1.27 26.36 -11.13
N VAL A 13 2.11 25.79 -11.97
CA VAL A 13 2.47 26.38 -13.26
C VAL A 13 1.27 26.25 -14.21
N ASP A 14 0.49 27.30 -14.36
CA ASP A 14 -0.73 27.32 -15.18
C ASP A 14 -0.50 26.93 -16.64
N ALA A 15 0.69 27.19 -17.17
CA ALA A 15 1.08 26.81 -18.53
C ALA A 15 1.07 25.30 -18.81
N LYS A 16 1.13 24.46 -17.75
CA LYS A 16 1.02 23.00 -17.84
C LYS A 16 -0.42 22.53 -17.87
N LEU A 17 -1.35 23.33 -17.32
CA LEU A 17 -2.73 22.98 -17.03
C LEU A 17 -3.69 23.60 -18.03
N GLY A 18 -3.72 23.17 -19.23
CA GLY A 18 -4.68 23.68 -20.19
C GLY A 18 -4.37 23.28 -21.61
N VAL A 19 -5.40 23.31 -22.41
CA VAL A 19 -5.27 22.98 -23.83
C VAL A 19 -4.30 23.98 -24.49
N PRO A 20 -3.18 23.52 -25.08
CA PRO A 20 -2.18 24.43 -25.65
C PRO A 20 -2.75 25.36 -26.70
N ALA A 21 -2.34 26.59 -26.75
CA ALA A 21 -2.65 27.49 -27.85
C ALA A 21 -1.99 26.97 -29.14
N ILE A 22 -2.70 27.04 -30.27
CA ILE A 22 -2.15 26.73 -31.60
C ILE A 22 -1.97 28.06 -32.36
N ALA A 23 -0.98 28.06 -33.25
CA ALA A 23 -0.75 29.19 -34.16
C ALA A 23 -1.99 29.50 -35.01
N ASP A 24 -2.13 30.73 -35.45
CA ASP A 24 -3.22 31.20 -36.32
C ASP A 24 -3.40 30.29 -37.55
N GLN A 25 -4.63 29.80 -37.73
CA GLN A 25 -5.09 28.95 -38.83
C GLN A 25 -4.35 27.59 -39.01
N PRO A 26 -4.49 26.66 -38.03
CA PRO A 26 -4.03 25.31 -38.26
C PRO A 26 -4.90 24.64 -39.31
N LEU A 27 -4.28 23.82 -40.19
CA LEU A 27 -5.03 22.95 -41.10
C LEU A 27 -5.97 22.04 -40.33
N GLU A 28 -7.25 22.05 -40.67
CA GLU A 28 -8.20 21.11 -40.09
C GLU A 28 -8.00 19.73 -40.75
N ARG A 29 -7.62 18.73 -39.96
CA ARG A 29 -7.35 17.38 -40.40
C ARG A 29 -8.52 16.45 -40.09
N THR A 30 -9.57 16.57 -40.90
CA THR A 30 -10.85 15.84 -40.66
C THR A 30 -10.61 14.34 -40.51
N ARG A 31 -9.85 13.71 -41.43
CA ARG A 31 -9.49 12.29 -41.38
C ARG A 31 -8.92 11.87 -40.04
N LEU A 32 -7.95 12.62 -39.55
CA LEU A 32 -7.24 12.32 -38.31
C LEU A 32 -8.10 12.62 -37.07
N ASN A 33 -8.89 13.71 -37.12
CA ASN A 33 -9.85 14.03 -36.07
C ASN A 33 -10.91 12.95 -35.90
N ASP A 34 -11.45 12.42 -37.01
CA ASP A 34 -12.43 11.35 -37.02
C ASP A 34 -11.82 10.03 -36.52
N GLU A 35 -10.55 9.74 -36.84
CA GLU A 35 -9.85 8.56 -36.38
C GLU A 35 -9.55 8.63 -34.84
N ILE A 36 -9.10 9.76 -34.35
CA ILE A 36 -8.91 9.97 -32.90
C ILE A 36 -10.26 9.84 -32.18
N ALA A 37 -11.32 10.44 -32.70
CA ALA A 37 -12.65 10.34 -32.12
C ALA A 37 -13.19 8.90 -32.12
N ARG A 38 -12.97 8.15 -33.22
CA ARG A 38 -13.31 6.72 -33.29
C ARG A 38 -12.55 5.92 -32.24
N LEU A 39 -11.24 6.08 -32.14
CA LEU A 39 -10.41 5.39 -31.15
C LEU A 39 -10.83 5.70 -29.71
N LEU A 40 -11.12 6.97 -29.40
CA LEU A 40 -11.63 7.37 -28.08
C LEU A 40 -13.05 6.82 -27.80
N GLY A 41 -13.84 6.53 -28.84
CA GLY A 41 -15.12 5.84 -28.70
C GLY A 41 -14.95 4.36 -28.35
N GLU A 42 -14.01 3.70 -29.00
CA GLU A 42 -13.79 2.24 -28.89
C GLU A 42 -12.87 1.86 -27.73
N HIS A 43 -11.87 2.71 -27.39
CA HIS A 43 -10.83 2.38 -26.43
C HIS A 43 -10.85 3.33 -25.24
N ARG A 44 -10.51 2.78 -24.07
CA ARG A 44 -10.40 3.52 -22.83
C ARG A 44 -9.12 4.37 -22.75
N VAL A 45 -8.05 3.84 -23.34
CA VAL A 45 -6.75 4.50 -23.44
C VAL A 45 -6.37 4.59 -24.91
N VAL A 46 -5.94 5.76 -25.34
CA VAL A 46 -5.43 5.99 -26.70
C VAL A 46 -4.02 6.56 -26.59
N GLY A 47 -3.07 5.91 -27.25
CA GLY A 47 -1.68 6.37 -27.35
C GLY A 47 -1.40 7.02 -28.71
N VAL A 48 -0.81 8.20 -28.72
CA VAL A 48 -0.36 8.91 -29.92
C VAL A 48 1.16 9.03 -29.88
N TRP A 49 1.82 8.20 -30.69
CA TRP A 49 3.25 8.01 -30.65
C TRP A 49 3.89 8.38 -31.98
N ALA A 50 4.67 9.42 -31.99
CA ALA A 50 5.45 9.82 -33.18
C ALA A 50 6.59 10.73 -32.80
N THR A 51 7.53 10.90 -33.73
CA THR A 51 8.67 11.83 -33.57
C THR A 51 8.19 13.25 -33.30
N ALA A 52 9.07 14.10 -32.80
CA ALA A 52 8.71 15.49 -32.58
C ALA A 52 8.50 16.19 -33.94
N GLY A 53 7.53 17.11 -34.01
CA GLY A 53 7.16 17.77 -35.26
C GLY A 53 6.18 17.00 -36.12
N ALA A 54 5.74 15.79 -35.74
CA ALA A 54 4.68 15.04 -36.43
C ALA A 54 3.27 15.62 -36.23
N GLY A 55 3.11 16.71 -35.48
CA GLY A 55 1.83 17.39 -35.27
C GLY A 55 0.91 16.73 -34.23
N LYS A 56 1.44 15.85 -33.34
CA LYS A 56 0.68 15.13 -32.32
C LYS A 56 -0.24 16.02 -31.47
N THR A 57 0.38 16.97 -30.76
CA THR A 57 -0.34 17.88 -29.85
C THR A 57 -1.43 18.68 -30.59
N THR A 58 -1.15 19.13 -31.81
CA THR A 58 -2.10 19.87 -32.65
C THR A 58 -3.27 18.99 -33.07
N ALA A 59 -3.00 17.76 -33.55
CA ALA A 59 -4.03 16.79 -33.96
C ALA A 59 -4.92 16.40 -32.79
N VAL A 60 -4.31 16.03 -31.65
CA VAL A 60 -5.04 15.68 -30.44
C VAL A 60 -5.93 16.83 -29.98
N ARG A 61 -5.40 18.05 -29.91
CA ARG A 61 -6.18 19.23 -29.55
C ARG A 61 -7.40 19.43 -30.45
N GLN A 62 -7.21 19.41 -31.79
CA GLN A 62 -8.31 19.57 -32.74
C GLN A 62 -9.40 18.51 -32.52
N ALA A 63 -9.01 17.24 -32.38
CA ALA A 63 -9.93 16.14 -32.18
C ALA A 63 -10.71 16.26 -30.86
N VAL A 64 -10.02 16.52 -29.73
CA VAL A 64 -10.70 16.55 -28.41
C VAL A 64 -11.61 17.76 -28.26
N VAL A 65 -11.23 18.92 -28.84
CA VAL A 65 -12.10 20.12 -28.86
C VAL A 65 -13.37 19.85 -29.70
N ARG A 66 -13.25 19.15 -30.83
CA ARG A 66 -14.38 18.80 -31.69
C ARG A 66 -15.34 17.80 -31.03
N ILE A 67 -14.82 16.89 -30.19
CA ILE A 67 -15.64 15.90 -29.44
C ILE A 67 -16.55 16.61 -28.43
N GLY A 68 -16.18 17.76 -27.92
CA GLY A 68 -17.04 18.60 -27.06
C GLY A 68 -17.21 18.08 -25.62
N ARG A 69 -16.39 17.13 -25.17
CA ARG A 69 -16.35 16.69 -23.77
C ARG A 69 -15.40 17.55 -22.93
N PRO A 70 -15.56 17.63 -21.59
CA PRO A 70 -14.60 18.26 -20.71
C PRO A 70 -13.18 17.72 -20.94
N ILE A 71 -12.19 18.60 -21.09
CA ILE A 71 -10.81 18.24 -21.38
C ILE A 71 -9.93 18.60 -20.21
N ALA A 72 -9.38 17.60 -19.55
CA ALA A 72 -8.31 17.73 -18.58
C ALA A 72 -6.97 17.55 -19.31
N TRP A 73 -6.23 18.65 -19.49
CA TRP A 73 -4.95 18.63 -20.20
C TRP A 73 -3.81 18.86 -19.24
N LEU A 74 -2.80 17.98 -19.25
CA LEU A 74 -1.57 18.12 -18.51
C LEU A 74 -0.37 17.89 -19.44
N THR A 75 0.46 18.92 -19.62
CA THR A 75 1.75 18.81 -20.29
C THR A 75 2.82 18.46 -19.25
N LEU A 76 3.43 17.31 -19.40
CA LEU A 76 4.41 16.77 -18.44
C LEU A 76 5.81 17.33 -18.69
N ASP A 77 6.58 17.49 -17.61
CA ASP A 77 7.99 17.81 -17.65
C ASP A 77 8.79 16.85 -16.73
N PRO A 78 10.14 16.89 -16.74
CA PRO A 78 10.96 15.98 -15.93
C PRO A 78 10.70 16.08 -14.42
N SER A 79 10.20 17.20 -13.91
CA SER A 79 9.89 17.34 -12.47
C SER A 79 8.65 16.53 -12.07
N ASP A 80 7.77 16.18 -13.02
CA ASP A 80 6.61 15.32 -12.78
C ASP A 80 6.99 13.83 -12.66
N ALA A 81 8.25 13.48 -12.76
CA ALA A 81 8.77 12.18 -12.39
C ALA A 81 8.59 11.89 -10.88
N ALA A 82 8.42 12.92 -10.05
CA ALA A 82 8.05 12.77 -8.64
C ALA A 82 6.54 12.46 -8.51
N PRO A 83 6.15 11.29 -7.98
CA PRO A 83 4.77 10.80 -8.03
C PRO A 83 3.77 11.69 -7.28
N GLY A 84 4.17 12.27 -6.15
CA GLY A 84 3.30 13.19 -5.40
C GLY A 84 3.06 14.49 -6.16
N ARG A 85 4.07 15.02 -6.87
CA ARG A 85 3.94 16.18 -7.74
C ARG A 85 3.00 15.86 -8.92
N LEU A 86 3.20 14.74 -9.59
CA LEU A 86 2.34 14.27 -10.68
C LEU A 86 0.87 14.22 -10.26
N LEU A 87 0.57 13.65 -9.08
CA LEU A 87 -0.79 13.58 -8.55
C LEU A 87 -1.43 14.95 -8.36
N VAL A 88 -0.68 15.91 -7.81
CA VAL A 88 -1.19 17.28 -7.61
C VAL A 88 -1.55 17.93 -8.94
N TYR A 89 -0.74 17.75 -9.98
CA TYR A 89 -1.03 18.28 -11.31
C TYR A 89 -2.16 17.52 -12.03
N LEU A 90 -2.27 16.21 -11.87
CA LEU A 90 -3.40 15.43 -12.39
C LEU A 90 -4.72 15.89 -11.79
N GLU A 91 -4.76 16.05 -10.46
CA GLU A 91 -5.94 16.59 -9.77
C GLU A 91 -6.30 17.98 -10.27
N ALA A 92 -5.31 18.87 -10.37
CA ALA A 92 -5.52 20.23 -10.84
C ALA A 92 -6.07 20.29 -12.27
N ALA A 93 -5.56 19.43 -13.17
CA ALA A 93 -6.08 19.31 -14.53
C ALA A 93 -7.53 18.83 -14.57
N LEU A 94 -7.85 17.81 -13.77
CA LEU A 94 -9.20 17.26 -13.65
C LEU A 94 -10.18 18.26 -13.02
N CYS A 95 -9.82 18.90 -11.92
CA CYS A 95 -10.65 19.91 -11.27
C CYS A 95 -10.90 21.14 -12.19
N ARG A 96 -9.93 21.49 -13.04
CA ARG A 96 -10.11 22.58 -14.03
C ARG A 96 -11.13 22.19 -15.11
N ALA A 97 -11.11 20.94 -15.56
CA ALA A 97 -12.05 20.42 -16.56
C ALA A 97 -13.45 20.12 -15.97
N LEU A 98 -13.49 19.73 -14.70
CA LEU A 98 -14.67 19.31 -13.95
C LEU A 98 -14.76 20.13 -12.64
N PRO A 99 -15.26 21.38 -12.65
CA PRO A 99 -15.23 22.29 -11.49
C PRO A 99 -15.89 21.77 -10.22
N ASP A 100 -16.85 20.84 -10.35
CA ASP A 100 -17.54 20.23 -9.20
C ASP A 100 -16.80 19.03 -8.62
N THR A 101 -15.58 18.76 -9.05
CA THR A 101 -14.76 17.65 -8.50
C THR A 101 -14.15 18.08 -7.17
N THR A 102 -14.38 17.26 -6.14
CA THR A 102 -13.74 17.47 -4.84
C THR A 102 -12.27 17.10 -4.93
N ALA A 103 -11.40 18.01 -4.50
CA ALA A 103 -9.96 17.72 -4.39
C ALA A 103 -9.74 16.67 -3.28
N VAL A 104 -9.08 15.56 -3.61
CA VAL A 104 -8.88 14.42 -2.70
C VAL A 104 -7.40 14.10 -2.47
N THR A 105 -6.51 14.46 -3.41
CA THR A 105 -5.09 14.04 -3.35
C THR A 105 -4.34 14.72 -2.21
N GLY A 106 -4.60 15.98 -1.95
CA GLY A 106 -3.98 16.73 -0.86
C GLY A 106 -4.31 16.12 0.52
N ASP A 107 -5.57 15.81 0.74
CA ASP A 107 -6.05 15.18 1.99
C ASP A 107 -5.57 13.72 2.08
N ALA A 108 -5.60 12.97 0.99
CA ALA A 108 -5.10 11.60 0.94
C ALA A 108 -3.61 11.55 1.28
N LEU A 109 -2.77 12.34 0.61
CA LEU A 109 -1.34 12.39 0.87
C LEU A 109 -1.04 12.91 2.28
N SER A 110 -1.77 13.90 2.77
CA SER A 110 -1.64 14.39 4.15
C SER A 110 -2.06 13.34 5.19
N SER A 111 -2.90 12.39 4.80
CA SER A 111 -3.31 11.24 5.62
C SER A 111 -2.38 10.02 5.46
N GLY A 112 -1.27 10.15 4.73
CA GLY A 112 -0.30 9.06 4.51
C GLY A 112 -0.75 8.01 3.50
N VAL A 113 -1.79 8.29 2.71
CA VAL A 113 -2.22 7.41 1.63
C VAL A 113 -1.14 7.37 0.55
N LEU A 114 -0.86 6.18 0.05
CA LEU A 114 0.15 5.98 -0.99
C LEU A 114 -0.21 6.68 -2.28
N HIS A 115 0.79 7.07 -3.06
CA HIS A 115 0.59 7.71 -4.36
C HIS A 115 -0.32 6.89 -5.29
N ILE A 116 -0.15 5.57 -5.32
CA ILE A 116 -0.96 4.64 -6.12
C ILE A 116 -2.43 4.63 -5.66
N GLU A 117 -2.66 4.59 -4.36
CA GLU A 117 -4.01 4.63 -3.78
C GLU A 117 -4.64 6.02 -3.94
N ALA A 118 -3.87 7.09 -3.74
CA ALA A 118 -4.34 8.46 -3.99
C ALA A 118 -4.75 8.66 -5.45
N ALA A 119 -4.03 8.03 -6.41
CA ALA A 119 -4.42 8.00 -7.82
C ALA A 119 -5.76 7.26 -8.04
N ALA A 120 -5.98 6.15 -7.34
CA ALA A 120 -7.24 5.41 -7.37
C ALA A 120 -8.39 6.24 -6.77
N MET A 121 -8.16 6.93 -5.65
CA MET A 121 -9.13 7.84 -5.04
C MET A 121 -9.47 9.01 -5.97
N LEU A 122 -8.49 9.58 -6.66
CA LEU A 122 -8.70 10.62 -7.66
C LEU A 122 -9.55 10.10 -8.82
N ALA A 123 -9.29 8.89 -9.29
CA ALA A 123 -10.09 8.24 -10.32
C ALA A 123 -11.55 8.02 -9.86
N GLN A 124 -11.77 7.68 -8.60
CA GLN A 124 -13.11 7.54 -8.01
C GLN A 124 -13.81 8.90 -7.85
N ALA A 125 -13.07 9.97 -7.53
CA ALA A 125 -13.65 11.31 -7.39
C ALA A 125 -14.23 11.86 -8.70
N VAL A 126 -13.76 11.36 -9.84
CA VAL A 126 -14.27 11.71 -11.18
C VAL A 126 -15.20 10.62 -11.78
N ARG A 127 -15.66 9.67 -10.96
CA ARG A 127 -16.58 8.61 -11.40
C ARG A 127 -17.88 9.19 -11.93
N ASP A 128 -18.47 8.53 -12.93
CA ASP A 128 -19.70 8.94 -13.62
C ASP A 128 -19.61 10.30 -14.32
N ARG A 129 -18.39 10.81 -14.52
CA ARG A 129 -18.14 12.06 -15.25
C ARG A 129 -17.51 11.77 -16.61
N GLU A 130 -18.12 12.27 -17.66
CA GLU A 130 -17.53 12.19 -19.01
C GLU A 130 -16.40 13.23 -19.12
N ALA A 131 -15.17 12.75 -19.28
CA ALA A 131 -14.01 13.60 -19.47
C ALA A 131 -12.95 12.93 -20.34
N ILE A 132 -12.11 13.75 -20.97
CA ILE A 132 -10.91 13.30 -21.69
C ILE A 132 -9.69 13.84 -20.92
N LEU A 133 -8.90 12.93 -20.32
CA LEU A 133 -7.61 13.27 -19.73
C LEU A 133 -6.52 13.13 -20.81
N VAL A 134 -5.86 14.23 -21.13
CA VAL A 134 -4.73 14.25 -22.06
C VAL A 134 -3.44 14.45 -21.27
N LEU A 135 -2.53 13.49 -21.38
CA LEU A 135 -1.17 13.56 -20.86
C LEU A 135 -0.22 13.77 -22.05
N ASP A 136 0.34 14.96 -22.16
CA ASP A 136 1.23 15.33 -23.25
C ASP A 136 2.69 15.32 -22.81
N GLU A 137 3.62 14.98 -23.70
CA GLU A 137 5.05 14.78 -23.44
C GLU A 137 5.35 13.67 -22.39
N VAL A 138 4.61 12.57 -22.42
CA VAL A 138 4.74 11.46 -21.43
C VAL A 138 6.14 10.83 -21.41
N GLU A 139 6.96 11.00 -22.44
CA GLU A 139 8.36 10.57 -22.44
C GLU A 139 9.22 11.27 -21.39
N ARG A 140 8.78 12.41 -20.86
CA ARG A 140 9.50 13.17 -19.82
C ARG A 140 9.56 12.45 -18.48
N ILE A 141 8.60 11.55 -18.26
CA ILE A 141 8.51 10.76 -17.03
C ILE A 141 8.71 9.26 -17.27
N ALA A 142 9.05 8.86 -18.50
CA ALA A 142 9.10 7.45 -18.90
C ALA A 142 10.10 6.61 -18.09
N ASP A 143 11.12 7.23 -17.51
CA ASP A 143 12.15 6.56 -16.73
C ASP A 143 11.80 6.47 -15.21
N SER A 144 10.64 7.04 -14.79
CA SER A 144 10.13 6.96 -13.42
C SER A 144 9.06 5.88 -13.29
N SER A 145 9.41 4.72 -12.76
CA SER A 145 8.45 3.64 -12.47
C SER A 145 7.33 4.11 -11.54
N ALA A 146 7.66 4.91 -10.52
CA ALA A 146 6.70 5.43 -9.56
C ALA A 146 5.65 6.37 -10.20
N ALA A 147 6.07 7.24 -11.14
CA ALA A 147 5.13 8.09 -11.88
C ALA A 147 4.25 7.27 -12.83
N LEU A 148 4.82 6.25 -13.50
CA LEU A 148 4.06 5.35 -14.37
C LEU A 148 3.06 4.49 -13.59
N GLU A 149 3.38 4.08 -12.37
CA GLU A 149 2.45 3.38 -11.48
C GLU A 149 1.28 4.26 -11.06
N VAL A 150 1.49 5.55 -10.80
CA VAL A 150 0.41 6.52 -10.53
C VAL A 150 -0.56 6.59 -11.72
N ILE A 151 -0.03 6.75 -12.95
CA ILE A 151 -0.87 6.77 -14.16
C ILE A 151 -1.59 5.43 -14.34
N SER A 152 -0.88 4.32 -14.15
CA SER A 152 -1.44 2.97 -14.24
C SER A 152 -2.57 2.74 -13.25
N SER A 153 -2.42 3.21 -12.01
CA SER A 153 -3.47 3.12 -10.99
C SER A 153 -4.67 3.97 -11.35
N PHE A 154 -4.46 5.23 -11.76
CA PHE A 154 -5.57 6.08 -12.23
C PHE A 154 -6.33 5.41 -13.36
N VAL A 155 -5.65 4.94 -14.40
CA VAL A 155 -6.25 4.24 -15.54
C VAL A 155 -7.02 2.99 -15.10
N ARG A 156 -6.50 2.23 -14.16
CA ARG A 156 -7.14 1.00 -13.64
C ARG A 156 -8.50 1.29 -13.02
N TYR A 157 -8.59 2.32 -12.18
CA TYR A 157 -9.76 2.62 -11.36
C TYR A 157 -10.67 3.71 -11.95
N ALA A 158 -10.24 4.40 -13.04
CA ALA A 158 -11.08 5.38 -13.69
C ALA A 158 -12.33 4.74 -14.32
N ASP A 159 -13.42 5.47 -14.30
CA ASP A 159 -14.68 5.06 -14.93
C ASP A 159 -14.52 4.91 -16.46
N PRO A 160 -15.24 3.97 -17.12
CA PRO A 160 -15.26 3.89 -18.56
C PRO A 160 -15.70 5.17 -19.28
N ALA A 161 -16.39 6.10 -18.63
CA ALA A 161 -16.75 7.40 -19.18
C ALA A 161 -15.54 8.35 -19.30
N THR A 162 -14.51 8.17 -18.46
CA THR A 162 -13.25 8.91 -18.54
C THR A 162 -12.33 8.24 -19.54
N ARG A 163 -11.92 8.97 -20.58
CA ARG A 163 -10.97 8.52 -21.59
C ARG A 163 -9.59 9.10 -21.31
N VAL A 164 -8.54 8.30 -21.49
CA VAL A 164 -7.14 8.73 -21.27
C VAL A 164 -6.40 8.73 -22.59
N LEU A 165 -5.78 9.85 -22.92
CA LEU A 165 -5.02 10.04 -24.13
C LEU A 165 -3.56 10.35 -23.76
N LEU A 166 -2.65 9.47 -24.17
CA LEU A 166 -1.21 9.56 -23.92
C LEU A 166 -0.54 10.05 -25.20
N VAL A 167 0.19 11.15 -25.09
CA VAL A 167 0.87 11.76 -26.24
C VAL A 167 2.36 11.80 -25.96
N GLY A 168 3.17 11.21 -26.84
CA GLY A 168 4.59 11.15 -26.64
C GLY A 168 5.43 10.82 -27.87
N ARG A 169 6.75 10.85 -27.69
CA ARG A 169 7.73 10.56 -28.77
C ARG A 169 8.03 9.07 -28.89
N ARG A 170 7.85 8.32 -27.83
CA ARG A 170 8.02 6.87 -27.77
C ARG A 170 6.87 6.22 -27.00
N ARG A 171 6.55 5.01 -27.37
CA ARG A 171 5.51 4.24 -26.69
C ARG A 171 5.93 3.96 -25.26
N ILE A 172 5.02 4.20 -24.32
CA ILE A 172 5.16 3.83 -22.92
C ILE A 172 4.28 2.62 -22.65
N GLU A 173 4.82 1.62 -21.98
CA GLU A 173 4.08 0.46 -21.51
C GLU A 173 3.58 0.75 -20.09
N LEU A 174 2.25 0.80 -19.92
CA LEU A 174 1.62 0.90 -18.62
C LEU A 174 1.15 -0.49 -18.18
N ASP A 175 1.52 -0.93 -17.01
CA ASP A 175 1.11 -2.24 -16.46
C ASP A 175 -0.40 -2.42 -16.39
N ALA A 176 -1.14 -1.34 -16.11
CA ALA A 176 -2.61 -1.36 -16.13
C ALA A 176 -3.17 -1.73 -17.49
N VAL A 177 -2.51 -1.32 -18.56
CA VAL A 177 -2.95 -1.53 -19.94
C VAL A 177 -2.77 -2.99 -20.38
N SER A 178 -1.68 -3.63 -19.96
CA SER A 178 -1.44 -5.05 -20.23
C SER A 178 -2.45 -5.97 -19.52
N ARG A 179 -3.03 -5.51 -18.40
CA ARG A 179 -4.02 -6.26 -17.61
C ARG A 179 -5.48 -6.00 -18.00
N ILE A 180 -5.79 -4.93 -18.74
CA ILE A 180 -7.16 -4.61 -19.18
C ILE A 180 -7.59 -5.44 -20.39
N GLY A 181 -6.67 -6.18 -21.02
CA GLY A 181 -6.93 -7.10 -22.12
C GLY A 181 -6.50 -6.56 -23.50
N TYR A 182 -6.12 -7.47 -24.40
CA TYR A 182 -5.83 -7.20 -25.81
C TYR A 182 -7.08 -6.56 -26.46
N GLY A 183 -6.97 -5.28 -26.87
CA GLY A 183 -8.06 -4.50 -27.45
C GLY A 183 -8.47 -3.25 -26.66
N ALA A 184 -7.95 -3.05 -25.45
CA ALA A 184 -8.31 -1.88 -24.61
C ALA A 184 -7.54 -0.59 -24.97
N VAL A 185 -6.55 -0.66 -25.85
CA VAL A 185 -5.66 0.47 -26.21
C VAL A 185 -5.71 0.73 -27.69
N GLY A 186 -6.19 1.91 -28.07
CA GLY A 186 -6.04 2.45 -29.41
C GLY A 186 -4.66 3.08 -29.59
N CYS A 187 -4.02 2.90 -30.72
CA CYS A 187 -2.73 3.52 -31.00
C CYS A 187 -2.76 4.24 -32.33
N LEU A 188 -2.19 5.45 -32.35
CA LEU A 188 -1.85 6.20 -33.56
C LEU A 188 -0.33 6.33 -33.62
N GLY A 189 0.22 5.98 -34.75
CA GLY A 189 1.66 6.07 -35.03
C GLY A 189 1.99 7.18 -36.01
N GLU A 190 3.26 7.19 -36.43
CA GLU A 190 3.82 8.18 -37.34
C GLU A 190 3.15 8.16 -38.71
N GLU A 191 2.82 6.98 -39.23
CA GLU A 191 2.18 6.81 -40.55
C GLU A 191 0.78 7.45 -40.59
N GLN A 192 -0.03 7.32 -39.51
CA GLN A 192 -1.35 7.92 -39.44
C GLN A 192 -1.30 9.44 -39.25
N LEU A 193 -0.24 9.92 -38.60
CA LEU A 193 0.01 11.36 -38.36
C LEU A 193 0.63 12.07 -39.56
N ALA A 194 1.24 11.34 -40.50
CA ALA A 194 1.80 11.92 -41.71
C ALA A 194 0.73 12.66 -42.53
N PHE A 195 1.10 13.76 -43.18
CA PHE A 195 0.25 14.41 -44.18
C PHE A 195 0.12 13.52 -45.41
N ASP A 196 -1.10 13.37 -45.90
CA ASP A 196 -1.31 12.91 -47.25
C ASP A 196 -1.13 14.05 -48.26
N GLY A 197 -1.29 13.74 -49.58
CA GLY A 197 -1.07 14.73 -50.62
C GLY A 197 -2.03 15.91 -50.55
N ASP A 198 -3.28 15.66 -50.16
CA ASP A 198 -4.36 16.70 -50.10
C ASP A 198 -4.18 17.57 -48.85
N GLU A 199 -3.82 16.96 -47.72
CA GLU A 199 -3.47 17.67 -46.50
C GLU A 199 -2.21 18.55 -46.67
N ALA A 200 -1.18 18.02 -47.37
CA ALA A 200 0.02 18.76 -47.72
C ALA A 200 -0.29 19.94 -48.65
N ALA A 201 -1.07 19.72 -49.71
CA ALA A 201 -1.48 20.79 -50.64
C ALA A 201 -2.25 21.90 -49.91
N SER A 202 -3.17 21.51 -49.03
CA SER A 202 -3.96 22.45 -48.21
C SER A 202 -3.09 23.23 -47.23
N ALA A 203 -2.12 22.56 -46.57
CA ALA A 203 -1.17 23.18 -45.63
C ALA A 203 -0.23 24.18 -46.33
N LEU A 204 0.18 23.87 -47.56
CA LEU A 204 1.00 24.76 -48.40
C LEU A 204 0.18 25.97 -48.88
N ALA A 205 -1.07 25.74 -49.31
CA ALA A 205 -1.99 26.81 -49.79
C ALA A 205 -2.32 27.83 -48.70
N LEU A 206 -2.55 27.37 -47.44
CA LEU A 206 -2.77 28.22 -46.27
C LEU A 206 -1.59 29.15 -46.00
N ARG A 207 -0.40 28.84 -46.49
CA ARG A 207 0.82 29.63 -46.38
C ARG A 207 1.14 30.42 -47.68
N GLY A 208 0.21 30.44 -48.62
CA GLY A 208 0.36 31.14 -49.88
C GLY A 208 1.31 30.47 -50.89
N ILE A 209 1.52 29.19 -50.79
CA ILE A 209 2.37 28.38 -51.68
C ILE A 209 1.46 27.51 -52.52
N THR A 210 1.24 27.90 -53.79
CA THR A 210 0.32 27.21 -54.72
C THR A 210 1.01 26.54 -55.91
N GLU A 211 2.32 26.80 -56.08
CA GLU A 211 3.04 26.29 -57.28
C GLU A 211 3.89 25.05 -57.00
N THR A 212 3.96 24.56 -55.74
CA THR A 212 4.77 23.42 -55.38
C THR A 212 3.96 22.12 -55.51
N ASP A 213 4.50 21.08 -56.16
CA ASP A 213 3.93 19.74 -56.18
C ASP A 213 3.90 19.14 -54.81
N ALA A 214 2.75 19.20 -54.14
CA ALA A 214 2.53 18.67 -52.82
C ALA A 214 2.87 17.19 -52.69
N GLN A 215 2.63 16.37 -53.74
CA GLN A 215 2.99 14.95 -53.75
C GLN A 215 4.48 14.72 -53.76
N SER A 216 5.24 15.57 -54.42
CA SER A 216 6.71 15.52 -54.39
C SER A 216 7.25 15.84 -53.01
N VAL A 217 6.67 16.85 -52.35
CA VAL A 217 7.03 17.21 -50.97
C VAL A 217 6.74 16.07 -50.00
N VAL A 218 5.54 15.45 -50.09
CA VAL A 218 5.18 14.29 -49.25
C VAL A 218 6.13 13.14 -49.48
N ARG A 219 6.53 12.84 -50.72
CA ARG A 219 7.51 11.77 -51.01
C ARG A 219 8.89 12.10 -50.44
N ALA A 220 9.32 13.34 -50.46
CA ALA A 220 10.62 13.77 -49.97
C ALA A 220 10.71 13.78 -48.46
N THR A 221 9.58 14.08 -47.75
CA THR A 221 9.50 14.23 -46.28
C THR A 221 8.82 13.05 -45.61
N GLY A 222 8.37 12.03 -46.34
CA GLY A 222 7.54 10.96 -45.78
C GLY A 222 6.20 11.44 -45.24
N GLY A 223 5.75 12.64 -45.63
CA GLY A 223 4.55 13.28 -45.07
C GLY A 223 4.75 13.87 -43.66
N TRP A 224 5.98 13.90 -43.15
CA TRP A 224 6.27 14.49 -41.84
C TRP A 224 5.83 15.95 -41.80
N VAL A 225 4.88 16.26 -40.90
CA VAL A 225 4.17 17.54 -40.87
C VAL A 225 5.12 18.75 -40.87
N THR A 226 6.09 18.75 -39.97
CA THR A 226 7.06 19.84 -39.87
C THR A 226 7.97 19.88 -41.12
N GLY A 227 8.33 18.71 -41.68
CA GLY A 227 9.10 18.62 -42.91
C GLY A 227 8.37 19.24 -44.12
N VAL A 228 7.09 18.90 -44.30
CA VAL A 228 6.25 19.50 -45.34
C VAL A 228 6.12 21.01 -45.19
N LEU A 229 5.95 21.50 -43.99
CA LEU A 229 5.87 22.92 -43.67
C LEU A 229 7.21 23.66 -43.91
N PHE A 230 8.33 22.98 -43.67
CA PHE A 230 9.67 23.50 -43.93
C PHE A 230 10.00 23.49 -45.42
N GLU A 231 9.59 22.48 -46.16
CA GLU A 231 9.75 22.42 -47.60
C GLU A 231 8.94 23.52 -48.31
N ALA A 232 7.80 23.85 -47.75
CA ALA A 232 6.99 25.01 -48.13
C ALA A 232 7.76 26.33 -48.00
N TRP A 233 8.59 26.46 -46.99
CA TRP A 233 9.43 27.63 -46.74
C TRP A 233 10.64 27.69 -47.69
N ARG A 234 11.30 26.54 -47.90
CA ARG A 234 12.43 26.43 -48.82
C ARG A 234 12.05 26.79 -50.27
N SER A 235 10.85 26.49 -50.69
CA SER A 235 10.37 26.81 -52.06
C SER A 235 10.19 28.30 -52.30
N ARG A 236 10.18 29.14 -51.25
CA ARG A 236 10.15 30.63 -51.35
C ARG A 236 11.51 31.27 -51.55
N GLU A 237 12.59 30.60 -51.10
CA GLU A 237 13.97 31.09 -51.22
C GLU A 237 14.85 30.00 -51.83
N HIS A 238 15.30 30.14 -53.05
CA HIS A 238 16.19 29.19 -53.74
C HIS A 238 17.50 29.01 -52.98
N VAL A 239 17.89 27.79 -52.63
CA VAL A 239 19.20 27.14 -52.89
C VAL A 239 19.41 25.85 -52.09
N GLY A 240 19.95 24.82 -52.73
CA GLY A 240 20.02 23.48 -52.23
C GLY A 240 21.25 23.10 -51.40
N GLY A 241 21.14 21.92 -50.77
CA GLY A 241 22.27 21.19 -50.13
C GLY A 241 21.79 19.97 -49.38
N ALA A 242 22.32 18.81 -49.69
CA ALA A 242 21.96 17.49 -49.15
C ALA A 242 22.83 17.14 -47.94
N GLY A 243 22.21 16.72 -46.86
CA GLY A 243 22.84 16.15 -45.66
C GLY A 243 21.82 15.42 -44.77
N GLY A 244 22.21 14.42 -43.95
CA GLY A 244 21.35 13.49 -43.27
C GLY A 244 20.29 14.13 -42.36
N GLU A 245 19.17 13.44 -42.14
CA GLU A 245 17.91 13.99 -41.61
C GLU A 245 17.96 14.81 -40.31
N ALA A 246 18.79 14.46 -39.32
CA ALA A 246 18.95 15.20 -38.07
C ALA A 246 19.89 16.40 -38.21
N ASP A 247 20.95 16.27 -39.01
CA ASP A 247 21.91 17.32 -39.35
C ASP A 247 21.31 18.35 -40.30
N ALA A 248 20.41 17.93 -41.23
CA ALA A 248 19.73 18.83 -42.14
C ALA A 248 18.77 19.78 -41.43
N LEU A 249 18.04 19.32 -40.40
CA LEU A 249 17.15 20.17 -39.63
C LEU A 249 17.92 21.17 -38.77
N ALA A 250 19.01 20.74 -38.12
CA ALA A 250 19.86 21.60 -37.32
C ALA A 250 20.57 22.66 -38.22
N GLY A 251 21.05 22.22 -39.39
CA GLY A 251 21.65 23.11 -40.36
C GLY A 251 20.66 24.17 -40.91
N TYR A 252 19.42 23.74 -41.14
CA TYR A 252 18.35 24.60 -41.64
C TYR A 252 17.91 25.63 -40.58
N LEU A 253 17.67 25.21 -39.33
CA LEU A 253 17.31 26.08 -38.21
C LEU A 253 18.44 27.12 -37.95
N SER A 254 19.68 26.73 -38.20
CA SER A 254 20.85 27.61 -38.08
C SER A 254 20.93 28.64 -39.21
N ALA A 255 20.99 28.16 -40.47
CA ALA A 255 21.33 29.00 -41.61
C ALA A 255 20.20 29.93 -42.03
N GLU A 256 18.94 29.49 -41.97
CA GLU A 256 17.84 30.24 -42.56
C GLU A 256 16.98 31.00 -41.53
N ILE A 257 16.81 30.46 -40.29
CA ILE A 257 16.00 31.16 -39.28
C ILE A 257 16.86 32.13 -38.47
N LEU A 258 17.97 31.65 -37.91
CA LEU A 258 18.78 32.47 -37.00
C LEU A 258 19.69 33.44 -37.73
N ASP A 259 20.19 33.09 -38.92
CA ASP A 259 21.06 33.99 -39.68
C ASP A 259 20.30 35.17 -40.30
N GLY A 260 18.98 35.03 -40.52
CA GLY A 260 18.10 36.11 -40.92
C GLY A 260 17.72 37.09 -39.79
N LEU A 261 18.01 36.72 -38.51
CA LEU A 261 17.70 37.56 -37.36
C LEU A 261 18.85 38.54 -37.04
N ARG A 262 18.52 39.67 -36.45
CA ARG A 262 19.51 40.57 -35.87
C ARG A 262 20.22 39.91 -34.70
N ALA A 263 21.41 40.38 -34.39
CA ALA A 263 22.21 39.77 -33.31
C ALA A 263 21.49 39.83 -31.94
N ASP A 264 20.78 40.93 -31.63
CA ASP A 264 20.01 41.11 -30.42
C ASP A 264 18.77 40.17 -30.36
N GLU A 265 18.12 39.93 -31.49
CA GLU A 265 16.98 39.03 -31.62
C GLU A 265 17.38 37.56 -31.41
N ARG A 266 18.51 37.14 -32.04
CA ARG A 266 19.11 35.83 -31.86
C ARG A 266 19.55 35.59 -30.42
N GLU A 267 20.22 36.59 -29.83
CA GLU A 267 20.68 36.53 -28.44
C GLU A 267 19.49 36.36 -27.47
N LEU A 268 18.38 37.12 -27.67
CA LEU A 268 17.18 36.93 -26.86
C LEU A 268 16.66 35.52 -26.96
N LEU A 269 16.45 34.98 -28.16
CA LEU A 269 15.89 33.61 -28.35
C LEU A 269 16.77 32.54 -27.71
N VAL A 270 18.10 32.61 -27.90
CA VAL A 270 19.04 31.65 -27.33
C VAL A 270 19.07 31.75 -25.82
N THR A 271 19.20 32.94 -25.26
CA THR A 271 19.31 33.16 -23.82
C THR A 271 18.03 32.81 -23.10
N THR A 272 16.87 33.15 -23.68
CA THR A 272 15.56 32.87 -23.06
C THR A 272 15.03 31.46 -23.34
N SER A 273 15.77 30.63 -24.06
CA SER A 273 15.39 29.22 -24.34
C SER A 273 15.21 28.35 -23.09
N LEU A 274 15.73 28.80 -21.93
CA LEU A 274 15.50 28.19 -20.63
C LEU A 274 14.01 28.21 -20.22
N TRP A 275 13.29 29.30 -20.58
CA TRP A 275 11.88 29.47 -20.32
C TRP A 275 10.99 28.74 -21.34
N VAL A 276 9.82 28.30 -20.92
CA VAL A 276 8.77 27.78 -21.81
C VAL A 276 8.03 28.95 -22.46
N GLU A 277 7.75 29.96 -21.67
CA GLU A 277 7.08 31.20 -22.07
C GLU A 277 7.95 32.40 -21.70
N VAL A 278 8.12 33.30 -22.61
CA VAL A 278 9.02 34.46 -22.47
C VAL A 278 8.23 35.75 -22.66
N ASP A 279 8.32 36.61 -21.67
CA ASP A 279 7.87 37.99 -21.72
C ASP A 279 9.07 38.96 -21.55
N ALA A 280 8.80 40.28 -21.62
CA ALA A 280 9.85 41.25 -21.49
C ALA A 280 10.51 41.24 -20.10
N ALA A 281 9.77 40.97 -19.03
CA ALA A 281 10.29 40.95 -17.68
C ALA A 281 11.26 39.76 -17.47
N ARG A 282 10.90 38.57 -17.91
CA ARG A 282 11.73 37.38 -17.89
C ARG A 282 13.01 37.54 -18.72
N ALA A 283 12.88 38.12 -19.92
CA ALA A 283 14.04 38.37 -20.76
C ALA A 283 15.01 39.39 -20.11
N GLN A 284 14.47 40.44 -19.48
CA GLN A 284 15.26 41.45 -18.72
C GLN A 284 15.95 40.81 -17.50
N ALA A 285 15.27 39.92 -16.78
CA ALA A 285 15.85 39.17 -15.65
C ALA A 285 17.08 38.37 -16.06
N LEU A 286 17.11 37.83 -17.29
CA LEU A 286 18.27 37.12 -17.86
C LEU A 286 19.34 38.08 -18.43
N GLY A 287 19.13 39.42 -18.38
CA GLY A 287 20.10 40.44 -18.79
C GLY A 287 19.94 40.90 -20.23
N ILE A 288 18.79 40.69 -20.86
CA ILE A 288 18.49 41.24 -22.19
C ILE A 288 17.96 42.67 -22.07
N GLU A 289 18.75 43.64 -22.50
CA GLU A 289 18.34 45.04 -22.56
C GLU A 289 17.29 45.26 -23.67
N HIS A 290 16.36 46.17 -23.47
CA HIS A 290 15.30 46.51 -24.44
C HIS A 290 14.45 45.31 -24.91
N ALA A 291 14.26 44.31 -24.06
CA ALA A 291 13.56 43.06 -24.37
C ALA A 291 12.16 43.25 -24.99
N ALA A 292 11.41 44.27 -24.51
CA ALA A 292 10.08 44.60 -25.05
C ALA A 292 10.11 44.99 -26.54
N ASP A 293 11.09 45.79 -26.92
CA ASP A 293 11.25 46.25 -28.32
C ASP A 293 11.72 45.09 -29.21
N ILE A 294 12.60 44.22 -28.70
CA ILE A 294 13.07 43.02 -29.42
C ILE A 294 11.91 42.06 -29.64
N LEU A 295 11.12 41.76 -28.61
CA LEU A 295 9.93 40.89 -28.71
C LEU A 295 8.90 41.45 -29.69
N ALA A 296 8.69 42.76 -29.71
CA ALA A 296 7.79 43.43 -30.68
C ALA A 296 8.28 43.23 -32.13
N ARG A 297 9.60 43.32 -32.38
CA ARG A 297 10.17 43.04 -33.71
C ARG A 297 10.06 41.57 -34.10
N LEU A 298 10.36 40.63 -33.15
CA LEU A 298 10.23 39.22 -33.38
C LEU A 298 8.80 38.78 -33.73
N ARG A 299 7.79 39.51 -33.22
CA ARG A 299 6.38 39.28 -33.56
C ARG A 299 6.05 39.49 -35.04
N ALA A 300 6.76 40.39 -35.71
CA ALA A 300 6.60 40.66 -37.11
C ALA A 300 7.32 39.63 -38.02
N GLN A 301 8.05 38.69 -37.43
CA GLN A 301 8.82 37.69 -38.15
C GLN A 301 8.15 36.34 -38.13
N TYR A 302 8.33 35.56 -39.18
CA TYR A 302 7.80 34.20 -39.29
C TYR A 302 8.75 33.20 -38.59
N LEU A 303 8.55 33.02 -37.30
CA LEU A 303 9.34 32.10 -36.47
C LEU A 303 8.48 30.93 -36.02
N PRO A 304 9.06 29.76 -35.69
CA PRO A 304 8.35 28.64 -35.09
C PRO A 304 8.02 28.91 -33.62
N VAL A 305 7.24 29.96 -33.39
CA VAL A 305 6.79 30.44 -32.09
C VAL A 305 5.31 30.77 -32.11
N VAL A 306 4.70 30.71 -30.93
CA VAL A 306 3.29 31.09 -30.72
C VAL A 306 3.25 32.29 -29.81
N TRP A 307 2.43 33.29 -30.17
CA TRP A 307 2.20 34.47 -29.37
C TRP A 307 0.84 34.38 -28.69
N ARG A 308 0.79 34.67 -27.40
CA ARG A 308 -0.48 34.88 -26.70
C ARG A 308 -0.93 36.31 -26.94
N ASP A 309 -2.10 36.47 -27.55
CA ASP A 309 -2.58 37.78 -28.00
C ASP A 309 -2.75 38.84 -26.90
N ASP A 310 -3.17 38.41 -25.71
CA ASP A 310 -3.45 39.29 -24.58
C ASP A 310 -2.21 39.68 -23.76
N SER A 311 -1.11 38.91 -23.82
CA SER A 311 -0.02 39.01 -22.85
C SER A 311 1.34 39.36 -23.41
N ARG A 312 1.50 39.51 -24.75
CA ARG A 312 2.82 39.68 -25.41
C ARG A 312 3.85 38.62 -25.01
N VAL A 313 3.38 37.42 -24.72
CA VAL A 313 4.20 36.29 -24.31
C VAL A 313 4.54 35.44 -25.52
N LEU A 314 5.83 35.16 -25.70
CA LEU A 314 6.35 34.27 -26.73
C LEU A 314 6.53 32.87 -26.19
N ARG A 315 6.05 31.87 -26.90
CA ARG A 315 6.30 30.43 -26.63
C ARG A 315 6.95 29.80 -27.85
N CYS A 316 8.17 29.31 -27.68
CA CYS A 316 8.88 28.62 -28.74
C CYS A 316 8.31 27.20 -28.95
N HIS A 317 8.26 26.77 -30.24
CA HIS A 317 7.99 25.39 -30.56
C HIS A 317 9.04 24.47 -29.87
N PRO A 318 8.68 23.32 -29.28
CA PRO A 318 9.61 22.49 -28.50
C PRO A 318 10.93 22.18 -29.22
N ARG A 319 10.91 21.78 -30.49
CA ARG A 319 12.13 21.49 -31.28
C ARG A 319 12.99 22.72 -31.52
N PHE A 320 12.36 23.85 -31.80
CA PHE A 320 13.09 25.12 -31.96
C PHE A 320 13.74 25.52 -30.64
N ARG A 321 13.05 25.36 -29.53
CA ARG A 321 13.62 25.58 -28.21
C ARG A 321 14.75 24.59 -27.89
N ASP A 322 14.60 23.29 -28.18
CA ASP A 322 15.67 22.31 -27.99
C ASP A 322 16.91 22.67 -28.82
N TYR A 323 16.72 23.16 -30.05
CA TYR A 323 17.81 23.63 -30.88
C TYR A 323 18.47 24.91 -30.30
N LEU A 324 17.68 25.89 -29.85
CA LEU A 324 18.19 27.09 -29.18
C LEU A 324 18.99 26.72 -27.91
N ARG A 325 18.53 25.72 -27.16
CA ARG A 325 19.23 25.15 -26.00
C ARG A 325 20.54 24.47 -26.39
N SER A 326 20.60 23.80 -27.53
CA SER A 326 21.84 23.19 -28.02
C SER A 326 22.88 24.27 -28.34
N LEU A 327 22.45 25.42 -28.91
CA LEU A 327 23.31 26.57 -29.15
C LEU A 327 23.74 27.25 -27.84
N LEU A 328 22.82 27.35 -26.88
CA LEU A 328 23.12 27.82 -25.52
C LEU A 328 24.23 26.97 -24.88
N ASN A 329 24.12 25.66 -24.96
CA ASN A 329 25.08 24.73 -24.36
C ASN A 329 26.45 24.71 -25.05
N GLN A 330 26.61 25.34 -26.22
CA GLN A 330 27.90 25.57 -26.91
C GLN A 330 28.62 26.84 -26.44
N ARG A 331 27.95 27.68 -25.62
CA ARG A 331 28.55 28.88 -25.03
C ARG A 331 29.53 28.54 -23.92
N ASP A 332 30.24 29.53 -23.45
CA ASP A 332 31.15 29.42 -22.32
C ASP A 332 30.45 28.86 -21.08
N THR A 333 31.06 27.90 -20.40
CA THR A 333 30.49 27.18 -19.28
C THR A 333 30.17 28.09 -18.09
N ASP A 334 31.05 29.03 -17.80
CA ASP A 334 30.85 29.96 -16.67
C ASP A 334 29.74 30.96 -16.96
N TRP A 335 29.63 31.42 -18.22
CA TRP A 335 28.53 32.27 -18.67
C TRP A 335 27.18 31.49 -18.57
N ILE A 336 27.12 30.23 -18.99
CA ILE A 336 25.91 29.40 -18.86
C ILE A 336 25.53 29.21 -17.39
N ARG A 337 26.53 28.99 -16.53
CA ARG A 337 26.29 28.84 -15.08
C ARG A 337 25.70 30.10 -14.47
N ASP A 338 26.21 31.31 -14.86
CA ASP A 338 25.66 32.55 -14.38
C ASP A 338 24.26 32.85 -14.96
N LEU A 339 24.02 32.51 -16.21
CA LEU A 339 22.68 32.62 -16.83
C LEU A 339 21.65 31.71 -16.07
N ARG A 340 22.01 30.47 -15.81
CA ARG A 340 21.14 29.54 -15.03
C ARG A 340 20.93 30.00 -13.61
N ARG A 341 21.93 30.68 -13.00
CA ARG A 341 21.76 31.36 -11.71
C ARG A 341 20.66 32.38 -11.76
N ARG A 342 20.75 33.30 -12.73
CA ARG A 342 19.73 34.37 -12.93
C ARG A 342 18.36 33.80 -13.19
N HIS A 343 18.28 32.74 -14.02
CA HIS A 343 17.05 32.00 -14.27
C HIS A 343 16.47 31.40 -12.98
N GLY A 344 17.29 30.69 -12.21
CA GLY A 344 16.87 30.08 -10.93
C GLY A 344 16.41 31.15 -9.90
N LEU A 345 17.10 32.27 -9.80
CA LEU A 345 16.68 33.34 -8.90
C LEU A 345 15.36 34.01 -9.33
N GLU A 346 15.10 34.10 -10.62
CA GLU A 346 13.82 34.62 -11.11
C GLU A 346 12.69 33.66 -10.87
N LEU A 347 12.90 32.34 -11.06
CA LEU A 347 11.95 31.30 -10.68
C LEU A 347 11.58 31.38 -9.19
N ALA A 348 12.58 31.67 -8.32
CA ALA A 348 12.33 31.87 -6.89
C ALA A 348 11.45 33.10 -6.60
N ARG A 349 11.60 34.19 -7.38
CA ARG A 349 10.75 35.39 -7.26
C ARG A 349 9.32 35.13 -7.71
N GLU A 350 9.15 34.31 -8.74
CA GLU A 350 7.83 33.86 -9.20
C GLU A 350 7.17 32.86 -8.26
N GLY A 351 7.89 32.35 -7.23
CA GLY A 351 7.41 31.36 -6.29
C GLY A 351 7.52 29.90 -6.78
N ALA A 352 8.18 29.70 -7.93
CA ALA A 352 8.49 28.36 -8.48
C ALA A 352 9.73 27.77 -7.76
N ASP A 353 9.59 27.51 -6.45
CA ASP A 353 10.72 27.19 -5.57
C ASP A 353 11.40 25.86 -5.91
N GLU A 354 10.65 24.86 -6.35
CA GLU A 354 11.20 23.54 -6.71
C GLU A 354 12.01 23.60 -8.01
N GLU A 355 11.50 24.30 -9.01
CA GLU A 355 12.19 24.53 -10.28
C GLU A 355 13.43 25.42 -10.06
N SER A 356 13.32 26.45 -9.23
CA SER A 356 14.44 27.28 -8.82
C SER A 356 15.53 26.47 -8.14
N LEU A 357 15.15 25.64 -7.17
CA LEU A 357 16.07 24.78 -6.44
C LEU A 357 16.78 23.80 -7.39
N ALA A 358 16.03 23.12 -8.26
CA ALA A 358 16.58 22.20 -9.24
C ALA A 358 17.58 22.89 -10.18
N GLU A 359 17.25 24.07 -10.70
CA GLU A 359 18.10 24.83 -11.62
C GLU A 359 19.38 25.32 -10.95
N LEU A 360 19.29 25.92 -9.77
CA LEU A 360 20.43 26.41 -9.00
C LEU A 360 21.38 25.30 -8.57
N LEU A 361 20.85 24.16 -8.12
CA LEU A 361 21.65 22.99 -7.78
C LEU A 361 22.35 22.40 -9.03
N ALA A 362 21.64 22.30 -10.17
CA ALA A 362 22.21 21.81 -11.42
C ALA A 362 23.35 22.72 -11.93
N ALA A 363 23.20 24.03 -11.75
CA ALA A 363 24.21 25.01 -12.11
C ALA A 363 25.37 25.15 -11.09
N GLY A 364 25.28 24.46 -9.94
CA GLY A 364 26.31 24.49 -8.88
C GLY A 364 26.27 25.73 -7.99
N TRP A 365 25.19 26.53 -8.00
CA TRP A 365 24.98 27.69 -7.14
C TRP A 365 24.27 27.33 -5.83
N ILE A 366 24.90 26.42 -5.08
CA ILE A 366 24.29 25.77 -3.90
C ILE A 366 23.97 26.78 -2.79
N GLY A 367 24.78 27.85 -2.63
CA GLY A 367 24.48 28.90 -1.66
C GLY A 367 23.19 29.66 -1.97
N ASP A 368 22.93 29.98 -3.25
CA ASP A 368 21.72 30.70 -3.67
C ASP A 368 20.48 29.75 -3.60
N ALA A 369 20.68 28.46 -3.70
CA ALA A 369 19.65 27.44 -3.59
C ALA A 369 19.07 27.28 -2.16
N LEU A 370 19.70 27.86 -1.12
CA LEU A 370 19.23 27.75 0.27
C LEU A 370 17.83 28.36 0.49
N ALA A 371 17.57 29.50 -0.08
CA ALA A 371 16.29 30.19 0.10
C ALA A 371 15.11 29.45 -0.54
N PRO A 372 15.17 29.01 -1.81
CA PRO A 372 14.14 28.14 -2.38
C PRO A 372 14.08 26.76 -1.69
N ALA A 373 15.20 26.18 -1.24
CA ALA A 373 15.21 24.89 -0.55
C ALA A 373 14.38 24.90 0.75
N ARG A 374 14.46 26.00 1.52
CA ARG A 374 13.66 26.17 2.75
C ARG A 374 12.15 26.13 2.51
N ARG A 375 11.69 26.45 1.31
CA ARG A 375 10.28 26.43 0.93
C ARG A 375 9.90 25.13 0.18
N ALA A 376 10.78 24.65 -0.68
CA ALA A 376 10.54 23.47 -1.51
C ALA A 376 10.60 22.16 -0.70
N LEU A 377 11.56 22.00 0.22
CA LEU A 377 11.73 20.77 1.00
C LEU A 377 10.49 20.38 1.81
N PRO A 378 9.87 21.29 2.61
CA PRO A 378 8.65 20.93 3.33
C PRO A 378 7.51 20.51 2.41
N ALA A 379 7.41 21.11 1.21
CA ALA A 379 6.40 20.76 0.23
C ALA A 379 6.64 19.36 -0.38
N ALA A 380 7.87 19.02 -0.72
CA ALA A 380 8.24 17.69 -1.23
C ALA A 380 8.02 16.60 -0.17
N ILE A 381 8.46 16.85 1.08
CA ILE A 381 8.24 15.92 2.20
C ILE A 381 6.74 15.74 2.46
N ALA A 382 5.96 16.83 2.36
CA ALA A 382 4.51 16.77 2.54
C ALA A 382 3.78 15.89 1.49
N ARG A 383 4.37 15.74 0.31
CA ARG A 383 3.86 14.89 -0.78
C ARG A 383 4.47 13.49 -0.78
N LEU A 384 5.30 13.16 0.23
CA LEU A 384 6.05 11.91 0.34
C LEU A 384 7.06 11.68 -0.81
N ASP A 385 7.50 12.74 -1.48
CA ASP A 385 8.57 12.71 -2.48
C ASP A 385 9.95 12.64 -1.78
N LEU A 386 10.13 11.63 -0.90
CA LEU A 386 11.29 11.54 0.01
C LEU A 386 12.61 11.35 -0.74
N ASP A 387 12.61 10.67 -1.89
CA ASP A 387 13.81 10.48 -2.71
C ASP A 387 14.26 11.80 -3.34
N LEU A 388 13.30 12.61 -3.81
CA LEU A 388 13.56 13.94 -4.33
C LEU A 388 14.14 14.84 -3.24
N ALA A 389 13.50 14.88 -2.06
CA ALA A 389 13.96 15.67 -0.92
C ALA A 389 15.37 15.24 -0.47
N GLN A 390 15.64 13.95 -0.38
CA GLN A 390 16.95 13.41 -0.02
C GLN A 390 18.01 13.78 -1.06
N GLY A 391 17.70 13.66 -2.36
CA GLY A 391 18.62 14.05 -3.42
C GLY A 391 19.03 15.53 -3.35
N TRP A 392 18.11 16.42 -2.97
CA TRP A 392 18.46 17.83 -2.73
C TRP A 392 19.32 17.99 -1.48
N LEU A 393 18.98 17.37 -0.37
CA LEU A 393 19.73 17.41 0.89
C LEU A 393 21.16 16.88 0.71
N ASP A 394 21.36 15.80 -0.04
CA ASP A 394 22.68 15.24 -0.34
C ASP A 394 23.57 16.22 -1.12
N ARG A 395 23.00 17.08 -1.97
CA ARG A 395 23.73 18.14 -2.67
C ARG A 395 24.21 19.22 -1.71
N PHE A 396 23.39 19.61 -0.71
CA PHE A 396 23.81 20.54 0.33
C PHE A 396 24.86 19.94 1.24
N ASP A 397 24.77 18.65 1.59
CA ASP A 397 25.75 17.93 2.40
C ASP A 397 27.10 17.86 1.69
N ALA A 398 27.12 17.45 0.42
CA ALA A 398 28.31 17.41 -0.42
C ALA A 398 29.02 18.77 -0.55
N ALA A 399 28.28 19.86 -0.46
CA ALA A 399 28.80 21.22 -0.46
C ALA A 399 29.20 21.76 0.93
N GLY A 400 29.03 20.96 1.99
CA GLY A 400 29.28 21.39 3.37
C GLY A 400 28.31 22.45 3.90
N LEU A 401 27.13 22.57 3.30
CA LEU A 401 26.10 23.56 3.67
C LEU A 401 24.95 22.94 4.50
N LEU A 402 25.01 21.65 4.85
CA LEU A 402 24.03 20.99 5.70
C LEU A 402 24.23 21.34 7.19
N HIS A 403 24.29 22.64 7.50
CA HIS A 403 24.32 23.21 8.85
C HIS A 403 23.20 24.25 9.06
N ASP A 404 22.44 24.53 8.03
CA ASP A 404 21.22 25.34 8.13
C ASP A 404 20.14 24.56 8.91
N ARG A 405 19.50 25.22 9.90
CA ARG A 405 18.51 24.58 10.77
C ARG A 405 17.33 24.01 10.03
N THR A 406 16.85 24.69 8.99
CA THR A 406 15.70 24.25 8.19
C THR A 406 16.05 23.01 7.38
N LEU A 407 17.25 22.97 6.79
CA LEU A 407 17.75 21.78 6.08
C LEU A 407 17.96 20.60 7.02
N LEU A 408 18.55 20.83 8.21
CA LEU A 408 18.73 19.78 9.22
C LEU A 408 17.39 19.24 9.73
N ARG A 409 16.38 20.09 9.93
CA ARG A 409 15.03 19.63 10.27
C ARG A 409 14.40 18.79 9.16
N ALA A 410 14.49 19.25 7.91
CA ALA A 410 14.02 18.47 6.76
C ALA A 410 14.75 17.12 6.66
N GLN A 411 16.07 17.10 6.94
CA GLN A 411 16.84 15.85 6.98
C GLN A 411 16.41 14.93 8.14
N LEU A 412 16.07 15.51 9.30
CA LEU A 412 15.51 14.76 10.42
C LEU A 412 14.19 14.11 10.05
N ASP A 413 13.29 14.87 9.41
CA ASP A 413 11.99 14.39 8.99
C ASP A 413 12.10 13.24 7.96
N VAL A 414 12.98 13.38 6.96
CA VAL A 414 13.26 12.33 5.99
C VAL A 414 13.85 11.09 6.65
N ALA A 415 14.82 11.25 7.56
CA ALA A 415 15.46 10.14 8.25
C ALA A 415 14.48 9.39 9.18
N ILE A 416 13.56 10.10 9.85
CA ILE A 416 12.49 9.50 10.66
C ILE A 416 11.51 8.73 9.78
N ALA A 417 11.08 9.32 8.67
CA ALA A 417 10.14 8.67 7.74
C ALA A 417 10.73 7.37 7.15
N ARG A 418 12.05 7.34 6.94
CA ARG A 418 12.79 6.15 6.45
C ARG A 418 13.26 5.21 7.54
N GLU A 419 13.08 5.54 8.83
CA GLU A 419 13.57 4.78 9.97
C GLU A 419 15.10 4.59 9.96
N GLU A 420 15.84 5.56 9.43
CA GLU A 420 17.32 5.60 9.42
C GLU A 420 17.84 6.14 10.76
N PHE A 421 17.64 5.39 11.83
CA PHE A 421 17.81 5.86 13.21
C PHE A 421 19.22 6.39 13.53
N GLN A 422 20.25 5.83 12.92
CA GLN A 422 21.61 6.37 13.10
C GLN A 422 21.70 7.79 12.48
N ARG A 423 21.11 8.00 11.30
CA ARG A 423 21.09 9.31 10.65
C ARG A 423 20.27 10.32 11.45
N VAL A 424 19.15 9.87 12.04
CA VAL A 424 18.37 10.70 13.00
C VAL A 424 19.28 11.23 14.12
N VAL A 425 20.10 10.36 14.71
CA VAL A 425 21.03 10.73 15.79
C VAL A 425 22.13 11.66 15.30
N ASP A 426 22.75 11.37 14.17
CA ASP A 426 23.79 12.20 13.57
C ASP A 426 23.27 13.62 13.29
N VAL A 427 22.06 13.73 12.72
CA VAL A 427 21.40 15.02 12.45
C VAL A 427 21.00 15.72 13.77
N ALA A 428 20.53 14.99 14.76
CA ALA A 428 20.18 15.55 16.07
C ALA A 428 21.42 16.12 16.77
N ASP A 429 22.56 15.45 16.67
CA ASP A 429 23.82 15.95 17.24
C ASP A 429 24.29 17.24 16.52
N LEU A 430 24.11 17.34 15.20
CA LEU A 430 24.35 18.57 14.43
C LEU A 430 23.38 19.70 14.83
N LEU A 431 22.07 19.41 14.95
CA LEU A 431 21.06 20.36 15.40
C LEU A 431 21.37 20.90 16.79
N ARG A 432 21.87 20.07 17.70
CA ARG A 432 22.33 20.48 19.04
C ARG A 432 23.48 21.49 18.93
N GLY A 433 24.44 21.27 18.04
CA GLY A 433 25.56 22.19 17.79
C GLY A 433 25.13 23.56 17.25
N THR A 434 24.02 23.62 16.53
CA THR A 434 23.48 24.87 15.93
C THR A 434 22.41 25.55 16.78
N ARG A 435 22.20 25.10 18.02
CA ARG A 435 21.10 25.51 18.92
C ARG A 435 19.71 25.28 18.35
N GLY A 436 19.57 24.35 17.40
CA GLY A 436 18.28 24.02 16.77
C GLY A 436 17.38 23.15 17.67
N LEU A 437 17.87 22.68 18.81
CA LEU A 437 17.14 21.88 19.81
C LEU A 437 17.04 22.63 21.17
N GLU A 438 17.20 23.94 21.21
CA GLU A 438 17.06 24.71 22.44
C GLU A 438 15.60 24.80 22.88
N PRO A 439 15.35 24.86 24.22
CA PRO A 439 13.98 24.95 24.75
C PRO A 439 13.23 26.24 24.40
N ASP A 440 13.92 27.26 23.91
CA ASP A 440 13.34 28.56 23.56
C ASP A 440 12.75 28.58 22.15
N ASP A 441 13.04 27.57 21.36
CA ASP A 441 12.54 27.44 19.99
C ASP A 441 11.26 26.58 19.98
N PRO A 442 10.07 27.11 19.68
CA PRO A 442 8.83 26.35 19.67
C PRO A 442 8.86 25.12 18.77
N ASP A 443 9.51 25.24 17.58
CA ASP A 443 9.69 24.11 16.66
C ASP A 443 10.79 23.16 17.10
N GLY A 444 11.64 23.56 18.03
CA GLY A 444 12.72 22.76 18.61
C GLY A 444 12.21 21.58 19.45
N PHE A 445 11.06 21.73 20.10
CA PHE A 445 10.51 20.66 20.94
C PHE A 445 10.04 19.46 20.14
N GLU A 446 9.43 19.68 18.97
CA GLU A 446 9.05 18.58 18.08
C GLU A 446 10.30 17.83 17.59
N SER A 447 11.31 18.56 17.11
CA SER A 447 12.59 17.96 16.71
C SER A 447 13.28 17.22 17.86
N ARG A 448 13.15 17.70 19.12
CA ARG A 448 13.66 17.00 20.30
C ARG A 448 12.95 15.67 20.55
N ALA A 449 11.63 15.63 20.41
CA ALA A 449 10.87 14.38 20.55
C ALA A 449 11.26 13.34 19.47
N LEU A 450 11.43 13.79 18.22
CA LEU A 450 11.90 12.94 17.11
C LEU A 450 13.35 12.47 17.34
N ALA A 451 14.24 13.36 17.79
CA ALA A 451 15.60 13.00 18.15
C ALA A 451 15.66 12.00 19.31
N ALA A 452 14.83 12.19 20.34
CA ALA A 452 14.72 11.26 21.47
C ALA A 452 14.35 9.84 21.00
N TRP A 453 13.47 9.72 20.02
CA TRP A 453 13.12 8.44 19.41
C TRP A 453 14.32 7.79 18.70
N GLY A 454 15.11 8.57 17.96
CA GLY A 454 16.34 8.09 17.34
C GLY A 454 17.37 7.60 18.39
N TYR A 455 17.59 8.40 19.44
CA TYR A 455 18.49 8.03 20.54
C TYR A 455 18.04 6.74 21.24
N TRP A 456 16.72 6.56 21.41
CA TRP A 456 16.17 5.33 21.97
C TRP A 456 16.49 4.10 21.11
N HIS A 457 16.37 4.21 19.79
CA HIS A 457 16.67 3.13 18.87
C HIS A 457 18.15 2.74 18.83
N VAL A 458 19.06 3.70 18.92
CA VAL A 458 20.52 3.42 18.87
C VAL A 458 21.15 3.17 20.26
N GLY A 459 20.35 3.16 21.33
CA GLY A 459 20.83 2.82 22.68
C GLY A 459 21.43 3.99 23.47
N ARG A 460 21.27 5.24 22.99
CA ARG A 460 21.77 6.44 23.70
C ARG A 460 20.72 6.99 24.68
N LEU A 461 20.35 6.20 25.69
CA LEU A 461 19.21 6.48 26.57
C LEU A 461 19.40 7.72 27.45
N THR A 462 20.65 8.08 27.79
CA THR A 462 20.96 9.34 28.51
C THR A 462 20.64 10.56 27.65
N ASP A 463 20.99 10.53 26.37
CA ASP A 463 20.67 11.59 25.43
C ASP A 463 19.16 11.67 25.20
N MET A 464 18.47 10.51 25.09
CA MET A 464 17.01 10.49 25.03
C MET A 464 16.38 11.23 26.22
N ARG A 465 16.80 10.94 27.46
CA ARG A 465 16.30 11.63 28.68
C ARG A 465 16.54 13.14 28.59
N THR A 466 17.73 13.55 28.16
CA THR A 466 18.10 14.96 28.01
C THR A 466 17.20 15.67 26.99
N MET A 467 16.83 14.98 25.89
CA MET A 467 15.94 15.55 24.88
C MET A 467 14.49 15.72 25.37
N LEU A 468 14.05 14.85 26.27
CA LEU A 468 12.70 14.86 26.81
C LEU A 468 12.49 15.85 27.99
N GLU A 469 13.55 16.49 28.48
CA GLU A 469 13.51 17.43 29.59
C GLU A 469 14.13 18.79 29.26
N PRO A 470 13.48 19.91 29.64
CA PRO A 470 12.12 20.00 30.17
C PRO A 470 11.07 19.77 29.08
N ALA A 471 9.94 19.16 29.43
CA ALA A 471 8.79 19.03 28.54
C ALA A 471 7.95 20.30 28.58
N PRO A 472 7.61 20.91 27.42
CA PRO A 472 6.79 22.12 27.37
C PRO A 472 5.33 21.85 27.81
N PRO A 473 4.53 22.89 28.10
CA PRO A 473 3.10 22.73 28.21
C PRO A 473 2.48 22.39 26.83
N GLY A 474 1.31 21.75 26.83
CA GLY A 474 0.55 21.42 25.62
C GLY A 474 0.93 20.08 25.00
N HIS A 475 0.46 19.87 23.77
CA HIS A 475 0.49 18.57 23.06
C HIS A 475 1.90 17.97 22.97
N VAL A 476 2.87 18.72 22.50
CA VAL A 476 4.26 18.23 22.34
C VAL A 476 4.82 17.74 23.67
N GLY A 477 4.57 18.48 24.76
CA GLY A 477 5.01 18.06 26.08
C GLY A 477 4.30 16.80 26.60
N GLU A 478 3.05 16.59 26.24
CA GLU A 478 2.33 15.34 26.51
C GLU A 478 2.98 14.18 25.78
N VAL A 479 3.30 14.34 24.49
CA VAL A 479 4.02 13.32 23.71
C VAL A 479 5.40 13.04 24.29
N MET A 480 6.15 14.06 24.68
CA MET A 480 7.47 13.87 25.32
C MET A 480 7.36 13.07 26.64
N ARG A 481 6.36 13.36 27.47
CA ARG A 481 6.08 12.57 28.69
C ARG A 481 5.65 11.14 28.37
N TYR A 482 4.84 10.97 27.33
CA TYR A 482 4.42 9.66 26.87
C TYR A 482 5.61 8.83 26.34
N LEU A 483 6.51 9.47 25.58
CA LEU A 483 7.75 8.85 25.10
C LEU A 483 8.67 8.46 26.28
N ARG A 484 8.77 9.33 27.29
CA ARG A 484 9.54 9.05 28.52
C ARG A 484 9.02 7.81 29.25
N SER A 485 7.70 7.53 29.19
CA SER A 485 7.11 6.36 29.85
C SER A 485 7.62 5.01 29.31
N LEU A 486 8.38 5.00 28.21
CA LEU A 486 9.11 3.81 27.75
C LEU A 486 10.31 3.47 28.65
N LEU A 487 10.85 4.46 29.34
CA LEU A 487 11.99 4.32 30.26
C LEU A 487 11.56 4.13 31.72
N ASP A 488 10.31 4.44 32.05
CA ASP A 488 9.77 4.44 33.39
C ASP A 488 8.96 3.15 33.66
N ASP A 489 8.89 2.74 34.92
CA ASP A 489 8.14 1.56 35.37
C ASP A 489 6.66 1.88 35.62
N ASP A 490 6.29 3.18 35.68
CA ASP A 490 4.95 3.63 35.97
C ASP A 490 4.12 3.79 34.67
N PRO A 491 2.79 3.63 34.78
CA PRO A 491 1.92 3.91 33.65
C PRO A 491 1.91 5.41 33.30
N PRO A 492 1.75 5.79 32.03
CA PRO A 492 1.64 7.20 31.67
C PRO A 492 0.39 7.83 32.25
N ALA A 493 0.47 9.08 32.73
CA ALA A 493 -0.65 9.80 33.30
C ALA A 493 -1.77 10.07 32.30
N SER A 494 -1.42 10.23 31.03
CA SER A 494 -2.38 10.43 29.93
C SER A 494 -1.82 9.89 28.61
N ILE A 495 -2.72 9.61 27.65
CA ILE A 495 -2.38 9.26 26.28
C ILE A 495 -2.61 10.51 25.43
N PRO A 496 -1.59 11.03 24.71
CA PRO A 496 -1.76 12.19 23.87
C PRO A 496 -2.76 11.89 22.73
N GLN A 497 -3.53 12.90 22.32
CA GLN A 497 -4.39 12.81 21.14
C GLN A 497 -3.56 12.95 19.86
N LEU A 498 -4.02 12.36 18.77
CA LEU A 498 -3.39 12.53 17.46
C LEU A 498 -3.70 13.95 16.93
N ALA A 499 -2.69 14.64 16.44
CA ALA A 499 -2.77 16.03 16.00
C ALA A 499 -2.52 16.21 14.48
N GLY A 500 -2.30 15.12 13.74
CA GLY A 500 -1.96 15.16 12.31
C GLY A 500 -0.52 15.54 12.01
N GLY A 501 0.39 15.46 13.02
CA GLY A 501 1.80 15.82 12.91
C GLY A 501 2.76 14.62 12.95
N PRO A 502 4.09 14.87 12.81
CA PRO A 502 5.11 13.81 12.79
C PRO A 502 5.19 13.02 14.11
N LEU A 503 4.67 13.58 15.21
CA LEU A 503 4.66 12.90 16.52
C LEU A 503 3.60 11.81 16.63
N ASP A 504 2.60 11.78 15.75
CA ASP A 504 1.53 10.77 15.77
C ASP A 504 2.10 9.35 15.62
N ALA A 505 3.15 9.19 14.80
CA ALA A 505 3.85 7.92 14.67
C ALA A 505 4.36 7.39 16.01
N LEU A 506 4.94 8.26 16.83
CA LEU A 506 5.47 7.91 18.14
C LEU A 506 4.34 7.51 19.09
N ILE A 507 3.23 8.27 19.08
CA ILE A 507 2.04 7.98 19.88
C ILE A 507 1.51 6.58 19.54
N LEU A 508 1.33 6.28 18.24
CA LEU A 508 0.79 4.98 17.81
C LEU A 508 1.72 3.82 18.13
N ARG A 509 3.03 3.98 17.99
CA ARG A 509 4.03 2.96 18.32
C ARG A 509 4.04 2.62 19.80
N ILE A 510 4.00 3.65 20.66
CA ILE A 510 3.94 3.45 22.12
C ILE A 510 2.59 2.85 22.51
N SER A 511 1.50 3.32 21.90
CA SER A 511 0.14 2.79 22.14
C SER A 511 0.05 1.31 21.75
N PHE A 512 0.64 0.92 20.63
CA PHE A 512 0.75 -0.49 20.23
C PHE A 512 1.52 -1.31 21.28
N ALA A 513 2.72 -0.87 21.67
CA ALA A 513 3.54 -1.56 22.66
C ALA A 513 2.85 -1.70 24.03
N ARG A 514 1.89 -0.83 24.35
CA ARG A 514 1.06 -0.91 25.56
C ARG A 514 -0.21 -1.74 25.40
N GLY A 515 -0.50 -2.26 24.17
CA GLY A 515 -1.68 -3.07 23.91
C GLY A 515 -2.97 -2.28 23.61
N ARG A 516 -2.87 -1.01 23.23
CA ARG A 516 -4.01 -0.19 22.78
C ARG A 516 -4.36 -0.50 21.32
N LEU A 517 -4.67 -1.76 21.04
CA LEU A 517 -4.77 -2.27 19.66
C LEU A 517 -5.93 -1.66 18.87
N THR A 518 -7.08 -1.46 19.51
CA THR A 518 -8.25 -0.85 18.88
C THR A 518 -8.01 0.62 18.53
N ASP A 519 -7.37 1.36 19.43
CA ASP A 519 -7.03 2.76 19.22
C ASP A 519 -6.07 2.92 18.04
N VAL A 520 -5.08 2.02 17.93
CA VAL A 520 -4.11 2.01 16.83
C VAL A 520 -4.74 1.59 15.51
N ARG A 521 -5.62 0.58 15.51
CA ARG A 521 -6.36 0.14 14.31
C ARG A 521 -7.25 1.25 13.76
N ASP A 522 -7.98 1.94 14.63
CA ASP A 522 -8.99 2.93 14.26
C ASP A 522 -8.42 4.34 14.12
N ALA A 523 -7.12 4.54 14.39
CA ALA A 523 -6.44 5.81 14.25
C ALA A 523 -6.53 6.34 12.82
N PRO A 524 -6.74 7.66 12.62
CA PRO A 524 -6.69 8.26 11.31
C PRO A 524 -5.28 8.09 10.72
N LEU A 525 -5.22 7.76 9.43
CA LEU A 525 -3.95 7.72 8.72
C LEU A 525 -3.40 9.13 8.54
N SER A 526 -2.12 9.33 8.76
CA SER A 526 -1.44 10.60 8.52
C SER A 526 -0.18 10.38 7.67
N ARG A 527 0.28 11.41 6.98
CA ARG A 527 1.51 11.36 6.17
C ARG A 527 2.75 10.98 6.99
N TRP A 528 2.75 11.27 8.28
CA TRP A 528 3.86 11.02 9.20
C TRP A 528 3.82 9.63 9.84
N THR A 529 2.66 9.07 9.84
CA THR A 529 2.45 7.67 10.07
C THR A 529 1.99 7.10 8.76
N PRO A 530 2.85 6.53 7.96
CA PRO A 530 2.35 5.60 6.98
C PRO A 530 1.68 4.43 7.70
N GLY A 531 0.80 4.67 8.60
CA GLY A 531 -0.02 3.90 9.55
C GLY A 531 -0.18 2.41 9.30
N ILE A 532 0.43 1.98 8.23
CA ILE A 532 0.41 0.63 7.71
C ILE A 532 1.14 -0.30 8.68
N THR A 533 2.33 0.06 9.18
CA THR A 533 3.08 -0.85 10.05
C THR A 533 2.41 -1.00 11.41
N GLU A 534 2.03 0.10 12.04
CA GLU A 534 1.38 0.09 13.35
C GLU A 534 -0.02 -0.49 13.24
N ARG A 535 -0.79 -0.10 12.24
CA ARG A 535 -2.14 -0.63 11.99
C ARG A 535 -2.12 -2.12 11.62
N ALA A 536 -1.20 -2.53 10.75
CA ALA A 536 -1.04 -3.94 10.38
C ALA A 536 -0.57 -4.78 11.58
N SER A 537 0.33 -4.24 12.42
CA SER A 537 0.74 -4.89 13.67
C SER A 537 -0.43 -5.03 14.66
N ALA A 538 -1.28 -4.00 14.76
CA ALA A 538 -2.49 -4.06 15.58
C ALA A 538 -3.52 -5.06 15.04
N LEU A 539 -3.75 -5.09 13.73
CA LEU A 539 -4.64 -6.06 13.08
C LEU A 539 -4.14 -7.50 13.30
N ARG A 540 -2.83 -7.75 13.14
CA ARG A 540 -2.22 -9.05 13.43
C ARG A 540 -2.45 -9.44 14.89
N ALA A 541 -2.17 -8.57 15.84
CA ALA A 541 -2.34 -8.84 17.26
C ALA A 541 -3.82 -9.00 17.66
N LEU A 542 -4.74 -8.36 16.93
CA LEU A 542 -6.19 -8.58 17.03
C LEU A 542 -6.64 -9.90 16.40
N GLY A 543 -5.81 -10.54 15.57
CA GLY A 543 -6.09 -11.80 14.90
C GLY A 543 -6.68 -11.67 13.49
N ASP A 544 -6.73 -10.47 12.94
CA ASP A 544 -7.12 -10.24 11.54
C ASP A 544 -5.91 -10.45 10.62
N LEU A 545 -5.48 -11.72 10.52
CA LEU A 545 -4.31 -12.11 9.75
C LEU A 545 -4.52 -11.94 8.24
N GLU A 546 -5.76 -12.03 7.78
CA GLU A 546 -6.11 -11.84 6.36
C GLU A 546 -5.91 -10.39 5.93
N GLN A 547 -6.48 -9.45 6.66
CA GLN A 547 -6.31 -8.03 6.35
C GLN A 547 -4.84 -7.63 6.51
N THR A 548 -4.13 -8.17 7.50
CA THR A 548 -2.70 -7.97 7.66
C THR A 548 -1.92 -8.47 6.45
N ALA A 549 -2.21 -9.68 5.96
CA ALA A 549 -1.55 -10.25 4.79
C ALA A 549 -1.85 -9.43 3.52
N THR A 550 -3.08 -8.97 3.34
CA THR A 550 -3.47 -8.10 2.23
C THR A 550 -2.70 -6.78 2.25
N MET A 551 -2.58 -6.14 3.41
CA MET A 551 -1.78 -4.92 3.55
C MET A 551 -0.29 -5.14 3.28
N LEU A 552 0.23 -6.35 3.54
CA LEU A 552 1.61 -6.72 3.21
C LEU A 552 1.81 -6.96 1.71
N ASP A 553 0.82 -7.51 1.02
CA ASP A 553 0.85 -7.82 -0.41
C ASP A 553 0.73 -6.55 -1.27
N GLU A 554 -0.09 -5.61 -0.85
CA GLU A 554 -0.28 -4.30 -1.48
C GLU A 554 0.93 -3.37 -1.35
N ARG A 555 2.06 -3.88 -0.93
CA ARG A 555 3.34 -3.22 -0.61
C ARG A 555 3.38 -1.74 -0.97
N PRO A 556 3.42 -0.86 0.00
CA PRO A 556 3.66 0.55 -0.22
C PRO A 556 5.11 0.75 -0.67
N GLY A 557 5.33 1.02 -1.95
CA GLY A 557 6.63 1.23 -2.56
C GLY A 557 7.70 1.91 -1.69
N ALA A 558 7.88 3.22 -1.77
CA ALA A 558 8.92 3.98 -1.05
C ALA A 558 8.81 3.99 0.50
N LEU A 559 7.70 3.50 1.07
CA LEU A 559 7.43 3.54 2.51
C LEU A 559 7.47 2.16 3.20
N ALA A 560 7.87 1.10 2.50
CA ALA A 560 8.23 -0.17 3.13
C ALA A 560 9.41 0.09 4.04
N ASN A 561 9.10 0.43 5.29
CA ASN A 561 10.12 0.74 6.27
C ASN A 561 10.77 -0.53 6.80
N LEU A 562 11.94 -0.35 7.40
CA LEU A 562 12.75 -1.41 7.97
C LEU A 562 11.95 -2.29 8.95
N ARG A 563 11.05 -1.72 9.76
CA ARG A 563 10.24 -2.46 10.74
C ARG A 563 9.24 -3.39 10.08
N PHE A 564 8.67 -2.99 8.97
CA PHE A 564 7.70 -3.78 8.23
C PHE A 564 8.32 -5.12 7.80
N GLU A 565 9.51 -5.07 7.21
CA GLU A 565 10.23 -6.27 6.79
C GLU A 565 10.89 -7.02 7.95
N ALA A 566 11.42 -6.28 8.94
CA ALA A 566 12.19 -6.87 10.02
C ALA A 566 11.34 -7.50 11.13
N THR A 567 10.13 -7.02 11.36
CA THR A 567 9.31 -7.46 12.49
C THR A 567 7.94 -7.99 12.06
N LEU A 568 7.14 -7.21 11.36
CA LEU A 568 5.76 -7.55 11.07
C LEU A 568 5.63 -8.77 10.14
N THR A 569 6.36 -8.78 9.03
CA THR A 569 6.32 -9.89 8.07
C THR A 569 6.76 -11.22 8.68
N PRO A 570 7.93 -11.32 9.36
CA PRO A 570 8.31 -12.56 10.03
C PRO A 570 7.31 -12.99 11.11
N GLU A 571 6.77 -12.06 11.88
CA GLU A 571 5.84 -12.35 12.95
C GLU A 571 4.50 -12.88 12.42
N LEU A 572 3.97 -12.29 11.33
CA LEU A 572 2.80 -12.80 10.65
C LEU A 572 3.03 -14.22 10.11
N LEU A 573 4.18 -14.46 9.50
CA LEU A 573 4.55 -15.78 8.99
C LEU A 573 4.67 -16.84 10.09
N ILE A 574 5.14 -16.47 11.29
CA ILE A 574 5.13 -17.33 12.46
C ILE A 574 3.70 -17.64 12.89
N ASP A 575 2.83 -16.65 12.98
CA ASP A 575 1.42 -16.83 13.38
C ASP A 575 0.63 -17.66 12.35
N LEU A 576 0.98 -17.58 11.06
CA LEU A 576 0.46 -18.43 9.98
C LEU A 576 1.15 -19.80 9.89
N GLY A 577 2.28 -20.01 10.59
CA GLY A 577 3.06 -21.24 10.65
C GLY A 577 3.92 -21.54 9.43
N HIS A 578 4.30 -20.50 8.68
CA HIS A 578 5.20 -20.63 7.53
C HIS A 578 6.67 -20.57 7.97
N GLU A 579 7.20 -21.65 8.53
CA GLU A 579 8.54 -21.72 9.12
C GLU A 579 9.65 -21.25 8.15
N ALA A 580 9.69 -21.82 6.94
CA ALA A 580 10.75 -21.53 5.97
C ALA A 580 10.77 -20.04 5.56
N LEU A 581 9.60 -19.49 5.28
CA LEU A 581 9.46 -18.07 4.89
C LEU A 581 9.78 -17.12 6.06
N ALA A 582 9.34 -17.48 7.28
CA ALA A 582 9.65 -16.69 8.47
C ALA A 582 11.15 -16.68 8.75
N ARG A 583 11.82 -17.81 8.62
CA ARG A 583 13.27 -17.94 8.80
C ARG A 583 14.04 -17.11 7.75
N GLU A 584 13.65 -17.20 6.49
CA GLU A 584 14.24 -16.39 5.42
C GLU A 584 14.01 -14.89 5.64
N GLY A 585 12.79 -14.49 6.05
CA GLY A 585 12.46 -13.11 6.42
C GLY A 585 13.36 -12.58 7.54
N LEU A 586 13.55 -13.35 8.62
CA LEU A 586 14.44 -12.99 9.73
C LEU A 586 15.91 -12.89 9.31
N LEU A 587 16.37 -13.75 8.40
CA LEU A 587 17.74 -13.67 7.85
C LEU A 587 17.95 -12.38 7.05
N ARG A 588 17.01 -12.04 6.18
CA ARG A 588 17.04 -10.78 5.41
C ARG A 588 17.01 -9.56 6.33
N ALA A 589 16.14 -9.58 7.33
CA ALA A 589 16.03 -8.51 8.31
C ALA A 589 17.36 -8.23 9.03
N ARG A 590 18.14 -9.24 9.40
CA ARG A 590 19.42 -9.05 10.07
C ARG A 590 20.42 -8.21 9.26
N THR A 591 20.48 -8.39 7.93
CA THR A 591 21.38 -7.61 7.08
C THR A 591 20.99 -6.14 7.02
N THR A 592 19.70 -5.87 7.03
CA THR A 592 19.16 -4.49 7.00
C THR A 592 19.27 -3.81 8.36
N ILE A 593 19.05 -4.53 9.46
CA ILE A 593 19.20 -4.01 10.84
C ILE A 593 20.63 -3.60 11.13
N VAL A 594 21.62 -4.35 10.68
CA VAL A 594 23.05 -3.97 10.84
C VAL A 594 23.33 -2.59 10.22
N ARG A 595 22.68 -2.26 9.10
CA ARG A 595 22.82 -0.93 8.45
C ARG A 595 22.12 0.18 9.24
N SER A 596 20.97 -0.10 9.84
CA SER A 596 20.21 0.88 10.62
C SER A 596 20.80 1.17 12.00
N ARG A 597 21.68 0.29 12.50
CA ARG A 597 22.26 0.30 13.85
C ARG A 597 21.21 0.37 14.97
N SER A 598 20.00 -0.10 14.73
CA SER A 598 18.93 -0.09 15.72
C SER A 598 19.10 -1.25 16.72
N VAL A 599 19.46 -0.93 17.95
CA VAL A 599 19.52 -1.90 19.07
C VAL A 599 18.13 -2.50 19.33
N VAL A 600 17.07 -1.70 19.26
CA VAL A 600 15.69 -2.13 19.49
C VAL A 600 15.26 -3.16 18.45
N LEU A 601 15.48 -2.90 17.17
CA LEU A 601 15.11 -3.83 16.09
C LEU A 601 15.95 -5.11 16.15
N ASP A 602 17.22 -5.04 16.56
CA ASP A 602 18.04 -6.23 16.78
C ASP A 602 17.46 -7.12 17.88
N ILE A 603 17.09 -6.54 19.04
CA ILE A 603 16.46 -7.28 20.13
C ILE A 603 15.15 -7.92 19.64
N VAL A 604 14.25 -7.15 19.03
CA VAL A 604 12.94 -7.64 18.57
C VAL A 604 13.09 -8.77 17.55
N THR A 605 13.99 -8.64 16.58
CA THR A 605 14.22 -9.69 15.58
C THR A 605 14.77 -10.97 16.19
N ARG A 606 15.64 -10.88 17.18
CA ARG A 606 16.12 -12.06 17.93
C ARG A 606 15.02 -12.68 18.79
N LEU A 607 14.16 -11.88 19.42
CA LEU A 607 12.98 -12.40 20.14
C LEU A 607 12.03 -13.15 19.19
N LEU A 608 11.80 -12.64 17.97
CA LEU A 608 11.02 -13.32 16.94
C LEU A 608 11.70 -14.62 16.47
N ALA A 609 13.02 -14.64 16.36
CA ALA A 609 13.74 -15.88 16.06
C ALA A 609 13.56 -16.93 17.18
N ALA A 610 13.63 -16.54 18.45
CA ALA A 610 13.32 -17.42 19.55
C ALA A 610 11.85 -17.88 19.56
N LYS A 611 10.90 -16.98 19.30
CA LYS A 611 9.46 -17.30 19.14
C LYS A 611 9.24 -18.35 18.05
N LEU A 612 9.95 -18.23 16.91
CA LEU A 612 9.89 -19.20 15.82
C LEU A 612 10.34 -20.58 16.30
N GLU A 613 11.53 -20.68 16.94
CA GLU A 613 12.05 -21.95 17.42
C GLU A 613 11.13 -22.60 18.47
N LEU A 614 10.53 -21.80 19.36
CA LEU A 614 9.61 -22.31 20.39
C LEU A 614 8.27 -22.76 19.83
N ARG A 615 7.64 -21.95 18.98
CA ARG A 615 6.25 -22.24 18.51
C ARG A 615 6.18 -23.21 17.36
N LEU A 616 7.11 -23.10 16.39
CA LEU A 616 7.04 -23.92 15.19
C LEU A 616 7.90 -25.19 15.27
N ARG A 617 8.99 -25.17 16.06
CA ARG A 617 9.91 -26.31 16.14
C ARG A 617 9.97 -26.97 17.51
N ARG A 618 9.45 -26.33 18.55
CA ARG A 618 9.56 -26.79 19.94
C ARG A 618 11.02 -26.98 20.39
N ASP A 619 11.99 -26.26 19.77
CA ASP A 619 13.39 -26.32 20.09
C ASP A 619 13.77 -25.31 21.18
N ALA A 620 13.61 -25.72 22.44
CA ALA A 620 13.94 -24.89 23.59
C ALA A 620 15.45 -24.65 23.73
N ALA A 621 16.31 -25.55 23.25
CA ALA A 621 17.75 -25.44 23.38
C ALA A 621 18.26 -24.27 22.49
N THR A 622 17.91 -24.26 21.23
CA THR A 622 18.25 -23.19 20.29
C THR A 622 17.63 -21.85 20.74
N ALA A 623 16.37 -21.87 21.18
CA ALA A 623 15.72 -20.65 21.68
C ALA A 623 16.46 -20.06 22.91
N LEU A 624 16.85 -20.88 23.89
CA LEU A 624 17.62 -20.41 25.07
C LEU A 624 19.00 -19.87 24.70
N GLU A 625 19.63 -20.39 23.66
CA GLU A 625 20.90 -19.85 23.16
C GLU A 625 20.71 -18.46 22.57
N ILE A 626 19.68 -18.26 21.73
CA ILE A 626 19.33 -16.96 21.15
C ILE A 626 19.01 -15.93 22.24
N LEU A 627 18.14 -16.30 23.21
CA LEU A 627 17.69 -15.43 24.29
C LEU A 627 18.85 -15.03 25.22
N ARG A 628 19.73 -15.99 25.57
CA ARG A 628 20.94 -15.68 26.33
C ARG A 628 21.88 -14.75 25.57
N GLY A 629 21.97 -14.92 24.25
CA GLY A 629 22.71 -14.02 23.38
C GLY A 629 22.23 -12.57 23.46
N ILE A 630 20.93 -12.33 23.64
CA ILE A 630 20.36 -10.99 23.86
C ILE A 630 20.82 -10.44 25.23
N GLU A 631 20.73 -11.21 26.30
CA GLU A 631 21.11 -10.78 27.65
C GLU A 631 22.59 -10.36 27.73
N VAL A 632 23.46 -11.08 27.03
CA VAL A 632 24.92 -10.84 27.10
C VAL A 632 25.36 -9.68 26.19
N SER A 633 24.74 -9.55 24.99
CA SER A 633 25.24 -8.62 23.98
C SER A 633 24.58 -7.23 23.99
N THR A 634 23.45 -7.06 24.71
CA THR A 634 22.68 -5.81 24.70
C THR A 634 22.23 -5.38 26.08
N PRO A 635 22.16 -4.07 26.37
CA PRO A 635 21.65 -3.56 27.66
C PRO A 635 20.12 -3.64 27.71
N VAL A 636 19.54 -4.83 27.44
CA VAL A 636 18.09 -5.04 27.32
C VAL A 636 17.34 -4.63 28.60
N ALA A 637 17.95 -4.72 29.78
CA ALA A 637 17.33 -4.31 31.05
C ALA A 637 16.90 -2.83 31.08
N ALA A 638 17.52 -1.99 30.25
CA ALA A 638 17.17 -0.58 30.11
C ALA A 638 15.92 -0.35 29.23
N TYR A 639 15.51 -1.35 28.47
CA TYR A 639 14.32 -1.35 27.61
C TYR A 639 13.20 -2.19 28.25
N ARG A 640 12.53 -1.65 29.25
CA ARG A 640 11.61 -2.39 30.12
C ARG A 640 10.68 -3.36 29.41
N HIS A 641 9.95 -2.90 28.39
CA HIS A 641 9.03 -3.75 27.64
C HIS A 641 9.70 -4.88 26.87
N LEU A 642 10.94 -4.69 26.37
CA LEU A 642 11.71 -5.74 25.71
C LEU A 642 12.30 -6.73 26.73
N ALA A 643 12.69 -6.25 27.89
CA ALA A 643 13.14 -7.11 29.00
C ALA A 643 11.99 -8.03 29.46
N GLU A 644 10.76 -7.52 29.55
CA GLU A 644 9.58 -8.31 29.87
C GLU A 644 9.30 -9.40 28.83
N GLN A 645 9.42 -9.07 27.53
CA GLN A 645 9.30 -10.05 26.45
C GLN A 645 10.42 -11.10 26.50
N LEU A 646 11.65 -10.67 26.78
CA LEU A 646 12.78 -11.58 26.95
C LEU A 646 12.55 -12.55 28.10
N ASP A 647 12.10 -12.07 29.28
CA ASP A 647 11.78 -12.91 30.43
C ASP A 647 10.62 -13.85 30.14
N MET A 648 9.60 -13.39 29.45
CA MET A 648 8.44 -14.22 29.02
C MET A 648 8.88 -15.36 28.10
N TRP A 649 9.63 -15.08 27.02
CA TRP A 649 10.08 -16.12 26.09
C TRP A 649 11.14 -17.04 26.71
N THR A 650 12.00 -16.51 27.61
CA THR A 650 12.95 -17.34 28.38
C THR A 650 12.21 -18.28 29.31
N GLY A 651 11.17 -17.80 30.00
CA GLY A 651 10.32 -18.63 30.83
C GLY A 651 9.59 -19.71 30.03
N CYS A 652 9.05 -19.39 28.86
CA CYS A 652 8.45 -20.37 27.95
C CYS A 652 9.46 -21.46 27.54
N ALA A 653 10.68 -21.06 27.14
CA ALA A 653 11.73 -21.99 26.77
C ALA A 653 12.16 -22.90 27.93
N GLN A 654 12.22 -22.33 29.13
CA GLN A 654 12.53 -23.08 30.37
C GLN A 654 11.43 -24.07 30.72
N LEU A 655 10.15 -23.74 30.55
CA LEU A 655 9.03 -24.67 30.71
C LEU A 655 9.11 -25.83 29.72
N ILE A 656 9.42 -25.56 28.46
CA ILE A 656 9.59 -26.62 27.44
C ILE A 656 10.81 -27.50 27.78
N ALA A 657 11.87 -26.91 28.36
CA ALA A 657 13.08 -27.62 28.81
C ALA A 657 12.96 -28.23 30.22
N GLU A 658 11.75 -28.26 30.80
CA GLU A 658 11.46 -28.81 32.14
C GLU A 658 12.29 -28.17 33.29
N ARG A 659 12.58 -26.85 33.15
CA ARG A 659 13.31 -26.04 34.19
C ARG A 659 12.32 -25.16 34.95
N ASP A 660 11.36 -25.78 35.61
CA ASP A 660 10.15 -25.13 36.12
C ASP A 660 10.42 -24.03 37.17
N GLU A 661 11.37 -24.19 38.09
CA GLU A 661 11.68 -23.16 39.10
C GLU A 661 12.27 -21.89 38.46
N GLN A 662 13.14 -22.06 37.45
CA GLN A 662 13.71 -20.93 36.71
C GLN A 662 12.65 -20.21 35.91
N ALA A 663 11.78 -20.96 35.24
CA ALA A 663 10.63 -20.45 34.48
C ALA A 663 9.70 -19.64 35.40
N LEU A 664 9.34 -20.19 36.56
CA LEU A 664 8.49 -19.52 37.54
C LEU A 664 9.05 -18.15 37.95
N THR A 665 10.35 -18.07 38.25
CA THR A 665 11.00 -16.81 38.65
C THR A 665 10.95 -15.75 37.56
N ARG A 666 11.28 -16.14 36.33
CA ARG A 666 11.28 -15.23 35.16
C ARG A 666 9.87 -14.73 34.85
N LEU A 667 8.91 -15.66 34.73
CA LEU A 667 7.52 -15.36 34.38
C LEU A 667 6.82 -14.51 35.43
N PHE A 668 7.06 -14.79 36.71
CA PHE A 668 6.53 -13.97 37.80
C PHE A 668 7.06 -12.53 37.75
N GLY A 669 8.35 -12.36 37.46
CA GLY A 669 8.96 -11.04 37.25
C GLY A 669 8.32 -10.29 36.08
N ALA A 670 8.22 -10.95 34.93
CA ALA A 670 7.61 -10.38 33.72
C ALA A 670 6.15 -9.92 33.94
N VAL A 671 5.30 -10.84 34.44
CA VAL A 671 3.88 -10.55 34.70
C VAL A 671 3.71 -9.44 35.73
N SER A 672 4.52 -9.44 36.82
CA SER A 672 4.47 -8.40 37.85
C SER A 672 4.88 -7.02 37.30
N SER A 673 5.87 -6.97 36.42
CA SER A 673 6.31 -5.73 35.77
C SER A 673 5.26 -5.21 34.78
N MET A 674 4.73 -6.08 33.90
CA MET A 674 3.69 -5.73 32.93
C MET A 674 2.43 -5.16 33.60
N ARG A 675 1.99 -5.79 34.68
CA ARG A 675 0.83 -5.30 35.48
C ARG A 675 1.05 -3.93 36.08
N ARG A 676 2.21 -3.73 36.74
CA ARG A 676 2.56 -2.47 37.40
C ARG A 676 2.61 -1.30 36.41
N ALA A 677 3.19 -1.52 35.24
CA ALA A 677 3.36 -0.50 34.20
C ALA A 677 2.19 -0.38 33.23
N ASP A 678 1.11 -1.13 33.45
CA ASP A 678 -0.08 -1.19 32.57
C ASP A 678 0.29 -1.48 31.11
N ARG A 679 1.17 -2.45 30.87
CA ARG A 679 1.55 -2.97 29.55
C ARG A 679 0.80 -4.26 29.29
N VAL A 680 -0.22 -4.21 28.45
CA VAL A 680 -1.22 -5.29 28.31
C VAL A 680 -0.93 -6.21 27.13
N LEU A 681 -0.11 -5.76 26.14
CA LEU A 681 0.06 -6.48 24.87
C LEU A 681 0.45 -7.95 25.06
N GLU A 682 1.51 -8.22 25.81
CA GLU A 682 2.04 -9.56 26.04
C GLU A 682 1.47 -10.22 27.32
N LEU A 683 0.72 -9.49 28.10
CA LEU A 683 0.22 -9.96 29.40
C LEU A 683 -0.62 -11.24 29.32
N PRO A 684 -1.52 -11.46 28.33
CA PRO A 684 -2.26 -12.73 28.21
C PRO A 684 -1.32 -13.92 28.01
N THR A 685 -0.31 -13.76 27.16
CA THR A 685 0.69 -14.80 26.88
C THR A 685 1.53 -15.13 28.12
N ALA A 686 2.09 -14.10 28.75
CA ALA A 686 2.92 -14.27 29.93
C ALA A 686 2.16 -14.89 31.12
N ALA A 687 0.90 -14.50 31.30
CA ALA A 687 0.05 -15.01 32.38
C ALA A 687 -0.32 -16.50 32.18
N ILE A 688 -0.57 -16.96 30.95
CA ILE A 688 -0.78 -18.41 30.67
C ILE A 688 0.48 -19.22 30.93
N TYR A 689 1.66 -18.70 30.53
CA TYR A 689 2.92 -19.38 30.82
C TYR A 689 3.19 -19.44 32.33
N LEU A 690 2.86 -18.37 33.06
CA LEU A 690 2.95 -18.36 34.53
C LEU A 690 1.93 -19.32 35.17
N ALA A 691 0.71 -19.45 34.59
CA ALA A 691 -0.27 -20.41 35.04
C ALA A 691 0.25 -21.85 34.93
N GLU A 692 0.87 -22.19 33.80
CA GLU A 692 1.52 -23.48 33.58
C GLU A 692 2.66 -23.71 34.61
N ALA A 693 3.51 -22.72 34.84
CA ALA A 693 4.59 -22.80 35.82
C ALA A 693 4.06 -23.07 37.22
N HIS A 694 2.98 -22.40 37.64
CA HIS A 694 2.34 -22.61 38.94
C HIS A 694 1.69 -24.00 39.06
N GLU A 695 1.05 -24.50 37.99
CA GLU A 695 0.47 -25.84 37.97
C GLU A 695 1.53 -26.93 38.18
N ARG A 696 2.66 -26.84 37.46
CA ARG A 696 3.78 -27.77 37.61
C ARG A 696 4.40 -27.71 39.00
N ALA A 697 4.33 -26.55 39.65
CA ALA A 697 4.75 -26.36 41.06
C ALA A 697 3.66 -26.81 42.06
N GLY A 698 2.52 -27.35 41.64
CA GLY A 698 1.42 -27.79 42.48
C GLY A 698 0.60 -26.66 43.11
N ARG A 699 0.70 -25.40 42.63
CA ARG A 699 0.07 -24.21 43.20
C ARG A 699 -1.19 -23.85 42.36
N ARG A 700 -2.21 -24.67 42.43
CA ARG A 700 -3.41 -24.60 41.59
C ARG A 700 -4.16 -23.27 41.67
N ASP A 701 -4.38 -22.74 42.87
CA ASP A 701 -5.10 -21.49 43.06
C ASP A 701 -4.38 -20.29 42.36
N LEU A 702 -3.04 -20.28 42.39
CA LEU A 702 -2.23 -19.26 41.72
C LEU A 702 -2.26 -19.47 40.20
N ALA A 703 -2.26 -20.72 39.76
CA ALA A 703 -2.41 -21.03 38.33
C ALA A 703 -3.76 -20.57 37.79
N ASP A 704 -4.84 -20.79 38.54
CA ASP A 704 -6.17 -20.31 38.15
C ASP A 704 -6.25 -18.78 38.12
N GLY A 705 -5.72 -18.11 39.11
CA GLY A 705 -5.65 -16.65 39.13
C GLY A 705 -4.84 -16.08 37.97
N CYS A 706 -3.78 -16.74 37.54
CA CYS A 706 -3.02 -16.33 36.36
C CYS A 706 -3.82 -16.57 35.05
N ALA A 707 -4.56 -17.66 34.94
CA ALA A 707 -5.41 -17.91 33.80
C ALA A 707 -6.56 -16.89 33.68
N ASP A 708 -7.18 -16.52 34.81
CA ASP A 708 -8.20 -15.49 34.88
C ASP A 708 -7.62 -14.10 34.51
N LEU A 709 -6.42 -13.77 34.98
CA LEU A 709 -5.70 -12.58 34.56
C LEU A 709 -5.44 -12.53 33.04
N ALA A 710 -5.08 -13.66 32.43
CA ALA A 710 -4.89 -13.75 30.99
C ALA A 710 -6.20 -13.46 30.22
N LEU A 711 -7.31 -14.00 30.72
CA LEU A 711 -8.63 -13.77 30.15
C LEU A 711 -9.05 -12.28 30.26
N GLU A 712 -8.88 -11.68 31.44
CA GLU A 712 -9.14 -10.25 31.66
C GLU A 712 -8.28 -9.38 30.72
N ALA A 713 -6.97 -9.64 30.64
CA ALA A 713 -6.07 -8.91 29.78
C ALA A 713 -6.44 -9.04 28.30
N SER A 714 -6.88 -10.23 27.85
CA SER A 714 -7.38 -10.41 26.48
C SER A 714 -8.65 -9.60 26.20
N GLY A 715 -9.51 -9.44 27.19
CA GLY A 715 -10.69 -8.56 27.15
C GLY A 715 -10.29 -7.09 26.92
N ARG A 716 -9.28 -6.62 27.63
CA ARG A 716 -8.73 -5.27 27.49
C ARG A 716 -8.07 -5.03 26.13
N LEU A 717 -7.45 -6.05 25.53
CA LEU A 717 -6.90 -5.99 24.16
C LEU A 717 -7.98 -5.94 23.06
N GLY A 718 -9.21 -6.35 23.36
CA GLY A 718 -10.29 -6.49 22.40
C GLY A 718 -10.17 -7.74 21.52
N SER A 719 -9.31 -8.70 21.87
CA SER A 719 -9.08 -9.94 21.11
C SER A 719 -8.56 -11.07 21.98
N ARG A 720 -8.94 -12.29 21.61
CA ARG A 720 -8.45 -13.55 22.21
C ARG A 720 -7.27 -14.17 21.43
N HIS A 721 -6.79 -13.55 20.35
CA HIS A 721 -5.78 -14.10 19.45
C HIS A 721 -4.48 -14.50 20.18
N LEU A 722 -3.92 -13.58 20.98
CA LEU A 722 -2.70 -13.83 21.74
C LEU A 722 -2.92 -14.86 22.84
N LEU A 723 -4.08 -14.82 23.52
CA LEU A 723 -4.47 -15.83 24.52
C LEU A 723 -4.58 -17.22 23.88
N LEU A 724 -5.25 -17.37 22.74
CA LEU A 724 -5.36 -18.64 22.03
C LEU A 724 -4.00 -19.17 21.59
N GLY A 725 -3.09 -18.29 21.15
CA GLY A 725 -1.71 -18.70 20.85
C GLY A 725 -0.96 -19.23 22.07
N ALA A 726 -1.13 -18.65 23.25
CA ALA A 726 -0.52 -19.13 24.47
C ALA A 726 -1.13 -20.43 25.00
N LEU A 727 -2.45 -20.61 24.84
CA LEU A 727 -3.14 -21.85 25.16
C LEU A 727 -2.78 -23.00 24.20
N ASP A 728 -2.42 -22.70 22.95
CA ASP A 728 -1.86 -23.66 22.01
C ASP A 728 -0.46 -24.12 22.43
N ASP A 729 0.35 -23.20 22.97
CA ASP A 729 1.67 -23.52 23.53
C ASP A 729 1.58 -24.47 24.74
N PHE A 730 0.61 -24.26 25.64
CA PHE A 730 0.37 -25.05 26.86
C PHE A 730 -1.10 -25.40 27.05
N PRO A 731 -1.63 -26.40 26.32
CA PRO A 731 -3.05 -26.76 26.36
C PRO A 731 -3.53 -27.37 27.70
N ALA A 732 -2.62 -27.80 28.56
CA ALA A 732 -2.96 -28.31 29.89
C ALA A 732 -3.69 -27.26 30.75
N VAL A 733 -3.32 -25.98 30.64
CA VAL A 733 -4.01 -24.90 31.34
C VAL A 733 -5.48 -24.81 30.90
N LEU A 734 -5.73 -24.88 29.59
CA LEU A 734 -7.09 -24.83 29.06
C LEU A 734 -7.91 -26.04 29.52
N THR A 735 -7.36 -27.28 29.40
CA THR A 735 -8.05 -28.51 29.81
C THR A 735 -8.48 -28.41 31.26
N ARG A 736 -7.58 -28.03 32.14
CA ARG A 736 -7.87 -27.89 33.58
C ARG A 736 -8.97 -26.84 33.88
N ARG A 737 -8.95 -25.72 33.18
CA ARG A 737 -9.96 -24.65 33.33
C ARG A 737 -11.32 -25.09 32.78
N MET A 738 -11.34 -25.89 31.70
CA MET A 738 -12.58 -26.49 31.19
C MET A 738 -13.15 -27.52 32.18
N ASP A 739 -12.29 -28.35 32.78
CA ASP A 739 -12.72 -29.34 33.80
C ASP A 739 -13.29 -28.66 35.05
N ALA A 740 -12.79 -27.48 35.40
CA ALA A 740 -13.28 -26.70 36.55
C ALA A 740 -14.54 -25.88 36.25
N GLU A 741 -14.93 -25.72 34.99
CA GLU A 741 -16.08 -24.94 34.55
C GLU A 741 -17.30 -25.83 34.38
N ASP A 742 -18.25 -25.78 35.32
CA ASP A 742 -19.48 -26.59 35.27
C ASP A 742 -20.36 -26.32 34.04
N ASN A 743 -20.23 -25.16 33.45
CA ASN A 743 -21.01 -24.74 32.30
C ASN A 743 -20.29 -25.05 31.00
N VAL A 744 -20.76 -26.09 30.26
CA VAL A 744 -20.22 -26.46 28.93
C VAL A 744 -20.35 -25.36 27.87
N ASP A 745 -21.17 -24.36 28.09
CA ASP A 745 -21.30 -23.17 27.24
C ASP A 745 -20.51 -21.97 27.81
N GLY A 746 -19.67 -22.20 28.80
CA GLY A 746 -18.85 -21.21 29.44
C GLY A 746 -17.67 -20.72 28.60
N VAL A 747 -16.95 -19.72 29.14
CA VAL A 747 -15.88 -19.04 28.39
C VAL A 747 -14.71 -19.95 28.06
N TRP A 748 -14.30 -20.84 29.01
CA TRP A 748 -13.18 -21.74 28.81
C TRP A 748 -13.50 -22.84 27.79
N HIS A 749 -14.71 -23.39 27.82
CA HIS A 749 -15.20 -24.30 26.78
C HIS A 749 -15.30 -23.61 25.42
N GLY A 750 -15.70 -22.33 25.38
CA GLY A 750 -15.67 -21.50 24.18
C GLY A 750 -14.26 -21.34 23.59
N LEU A 751 -13.26 -21.12 24.46
CA LEU A 751 -11.84 -21.06 24.05
C LEU A 751 -11.35 -22.43 23.53
N GLY A 752 -11.80 -23.53 24.14
CA GLY A 752 -11.50 -24.88 23.67
C GLY A 752 -12.01 -25.15 22.26
N ARG A 753 -13.25 -24.76 21.98
CA ARG A 753 -13.83 -24.84 20.60
C ARG A 753 -13.05 -23.97 19.62
N ALA A 754 -12.71 -22.74 19.99
CA ALA A 754 -11.93 -21.82 19.15
C ALA A 754 -10.52 -22.36 18.86
N LEU A 755 -9.86 -22.97 19.85
CA LEU A 755 -8.55 -23.57 19.66
C LEU A 755 -8.61 -24.80 18.75
N ALA A 756 -9.63 -25.67 18.92
CA ALA A 756 -9.87 -26.80 18.04
C ALA A 756 -10.19 -26.40 16.60
N ALA A 757 -10.94 -25.31 16.41
CA ALA A 757 -11.18 -24.73 15.08
C ALA A 757 -9.88 -24.20 14.44
N ARG A 758 -9.06 -23.51 15.23
CA ARG A 758 -7.75 -23.02 14.78
C ARG A 758 -6.82 -24.15 14.34
N ALA A 759 -6.78 -25.26 15.08
CA ALA A 759 -5.97 -26.43 14.73
C ALA A 759 -6.42 -27.12 13.44
N ARG A 760 -7.73 -27.04 13.11
CA ARG A 760 -8.31 -27.60 11.87
C ARG A 760 -8.19 -26.67 10.67
N ALA A 761 -8.08 -25.37 10.89
CA ALA A 761 -7.98 -24.41 9.80
C ALA A 761 -6.72 -24.64 8.98
N ILE A 762 -6.89 -24.74 7.66
CA ILE A 762 -5.78 -24.82 6.72
C ILE A 762 -5.11 -23.42 6.67
N ARG A 763 -3.79 -23.41 6.80
CA ARG A 763 -3.02 -22.15 6.87
C ARG A 763 -2.97 -21.47 5.51
N ARG A 764 -3.48 -20.27 5.43
CA ARG A 764 -3.51 -19.45 4.21
C ARG A 764 -2.10 -19.06 3.79
N PRO A 765 -1.72 -19.18 2.50
CA PRO A 765 -0.50 -18.62 1.98
C PRO A 765 -0.57 -17.07 1.99
N PRO A 766 0.48 -16.37 2.43
CA PRO A 766 0.49 -14.91 2.47
C PRO A 766 0.48 -14.27 1.08
N PHE A 767 0.98 -14.98 0.06
CA PHE A 767 1.09 -14.51 -1.32
C PHE A 767 0.67 -15.63 -2.29
N PRO A 768 -0.64 -15.84 -2.51
CA PRO A 768 -1.10 -16.93 -3.36
C PRO A 768 -0.82 -16.64 -4.84
N ARG A 769 -0.11 -17.56 -5.51
CA ARG A 769 0.05 -17.54 -6.97
C ARG A 769 -1.12 -18.20 -7.70
N LEU A 770 -1.80 -19.11 -7.02
CA LEU A 770 -2.90 -19.89 -7.54
C LEU A 770 -4.07 -19.77 -6.60
N ARG A 771 -5.23 -19.36 -7.11
CA ARG A 771 -6.49 -19.35 -6.35
C ARG A 771 -7.47 -20.34 -6.96
N LEU A 772 -8.02 -21.18 -6.09
CA LEU A 772 -9.11 -22.07 -6.40
C LEU A 772 -10.39 -21.54 -5.73
N ARG A 773 -11.35 -21.07 -6.53
CA ARG A 773 -12.72 -20.88 -6.05
C ARG A 773 -13.36 -22.25 -5.95
N ASP A 774 -13.51 -22.78 -4.73
CA ASP A 774 -14.07 -24.08 -4.43
C ASP A 774 -15.44 -24.01 -3.75
N LEU A 775 -15.93 -22.81 -3.41
CA LEU A 775 -17.29 -22.55 -2.98
C LEU A 775 -18.14 -22.10 -4.16
N GLY A 776 -19.06 -22.92 -4.62
CA GLY A 776 -19.84 -22.73 -5.84
C GLY A 776 -19.29 -23.50 -7.04
N PRO A 777 -19.54 -23.04 -8.30
CA PRO A 777 -18.91 -23.62 -9.48
C PRO A 777 -17.39 -23.43 -9.40
N PRO A 778 -16.58 -24.51 -9.52
CA PRO A 778 -15.14 -24.41 -9.33
C PRO A 778 -14.49 -23.58 -10.46
N GLU A 779 -13.59 -22.69 -10.06
CA GLU A 779 -12.82 -21.84 -10.97
C GLU A 779 -11.38 -21.71 -10.48
N LEU A 780 -10.42 -21.75 -11.40
CA LEU A 780 -9.00 -21.62 -11.10
C LEU A 780 -8.48 -20.30 -11.68
N THR A 781 -7.79 -19.52 -10.87
CA THR A 781 -7.11 -18.29 -11.32
C THR A 781 -5.64 -18.34 -10.99
N VAL A 782 -4.80 -17.92 -11.94
CA VAL A 782 -3.35 -17.81 -11.81
C VAL A 782 -2.99 -16.35 -11.98
N ASP A 783 -2.35 -15.75 -10.98
CA ASP A 783 -1.99 -14.32 -10.99
C ASP A 783 -3.19 -13.40 -11.40
N GLY A 784 -4.41 -13.80 -10.97
CA GLY A 784 -5.65 -13.07 -11.25
C GLY A 784 -6.33 -13.41 -12.59
N GLU A 785 -5.71 -14.21 -13.46
CA GLU A 785 -6.30 -14.65 -14.73
C GLU A 785 -7.00 -16.02 -14.60
N ALA A 786 -8.22 -16.13 -15.10
CA ALA A 786 -8.97 -17.39 -15.10
C ALA A 786 -8.31 -18.43 -16.01
N ARG A 787 -8.09 -19.63 -15.50
CA ARG A 787 -7.57 -20.78 -16.25
C ARG A 787 -8.64 -21.84 -16.41
N ARG A 788 -8.87 -22.25 -17.64
CA ARG A 788 -9.88 -23.28 -17.95
C ARG A 788 -9.33 -24.67 -17.67
N VAL A 789 -9.91 -25.35 -16.70
CA VAL A 789 -9.64 -26.77 -16.39
C VAL A 789 -10.71 -27.62 -17.08
N ARG A 790 -10.29 -28.57 -17.93
CA ARG A 790 -11.20 -29.38 -18.77
C ARG A 790 -11.86 -30.53 -18.04
N ILE A 791 -11.30 -30.96 -16.93
CA ILE A 791 -11.75 -32.13 -16.16
C ILE A 791 -12.11 -31.72 -14.75
N GLY A 792 -13.37 -31.90 -14.36
CA GLY A 792 -13.85 -31.53 -13.02
C GLY A 792 -13.06 -32.18 -11.87
N LYS A 793 -12.66 -33.44 -12.00
CA LYS A 793 -11.84 -34.14 -10.99
C LYS A 793 -10.45 -33.53 -10.78
N SER A 794 -9.93 -32.70 -11.70
CA SER A 794 -8.68 -31.96 -11.49
C SER A 794 -8.82 -30.88 -10.41
N TYR A 795 -9.99 -30.23 -10.31
CA TYR A 795 -10.29 -29.31 -9.21
C TYR A 795 -10.34 -30.05 -7.86
N ALA A 796 -11.01 -31.21 -7.83
CA ALA A 796 -11.08 -32.03 -6.60
C ALA A 796 -9.69 -32.56 -6.21
N LEU A 797 -8.86 -32.95 -7.17
CA LEU A 797 -7.48 -33.38 -6.92
C LEU A 797 -6.64 -32.24 -6.32
N LEU A 798 -6.72 -31.03 -6.89
CA LEU A 798 -6.02 -29.86 -6.36
C LEU A 798 -6.50 -29.52 -4.95
N ALA A 799 -7.82 -29.42 -4.76
CA ALA A 799 -8.41 -29.10 -3.46
C ALA A 799 -8.04 -30.15 -2.40
N TYR A 800 -8.04 -31.43 -2.75
CA TYR A 800 -7.65 -32.51 -1.84
C TYR A 800 -6.16 -32.42 -1.46
N LEU A 801 -5.26 -32.26 -2.46
CA LEU A 801 -3.83 -32.14 -2.20
C LEU A 801 -3.52 -30.94 -1.30
N VAL A 802 -4.14 -29.80 -1.56
CA VAL A 802 -3.99 -28.61 -0.70
C VAL A 802 -4.49 -28.89 0.72
N HIS A 803 -5.64 -29.55 0.84
CA HIS A 803 -6.23 -29.92 2.13
C HIS A 803 -5.32 -30.81 2.99
N VAL A 804 -4.65 -31.81 2.36
CA VAL A 804 -3.77 -32.74 3.08
C VAL A 804 -2.31 -32.28 3.18
N GLY A 805 -2.01 -31.03 2.83
CA GLY A 805 -0.67 -30.46 2.95
C GLY A 805 0.27 -30.75 1.78
N GLY A 806 -0.26 -31.05 0.62
CA GLY A 806 0.50 -31.16 -0.64
C GLY A 806 0.95 -32.57 -1.02
N ARG A 807 0.72 -33.59 -0.20
CA ARG A 807 1.17 -34.97 -0.48
C ARG A 807 0.05 -35.96 -0.22
N ALA A 808 -0.21 -36.85 -1.19
CA ALA A 808 -1.14 -37.97 -1.04
C ALA A 808 -0.69 -39.16 -1.87
N THR A 809 -0.88 -40.36 -1.35
CA THR A 809 -0.62 -41.60 -2.09
C THR A 809 -1.71 -41.85 -3.13
N ARG A 810 -1.39 -42.68 -4.14
CA ARG A 810 -2.37 -43.08 -5.15
C ARG A 810 -3.58 -43.71 -4.52
N THR A 811 -3.40 -44.57 -3.51
CA THR A 811 -4.47 -45.28 -2.80
C THR A 811 -5.40 -44.29 -2.10
N GLU A 812 -4.85 -43.27 -1.38
CA GLU A 812 -5.65 -42.22 -0.73
C GLU A 812 -6.44 -41.42 -1.73
N LEU A 813 -5.83 -41.05 -2.88
CA LEU A 813 -6.52 -40.33 -3.94
C LEU A 813 -7.64 -41.13 -4.61
N LEU A 814 -7.43 -42.44 -4.81
CA LEU A 814 -8.47 -43.32 -5.35
C LEU A 814 -9.62 -43.51 -4.34
N ASP A 815 -9.30 -43.64 -3.04
CA ASP A 815 -10.35 -43.71 -1.99
C ASP A 815 -11.14 -42.41 -1.92
N ALA A 816 -10.46 -41.27 -1.87
CA ALA A 816 -11.09 -39.96 -1.68
C ALA A 816 -11.88 -39.50 -2.91
N LEU A 817 -11.32 -39.61 -4.13
CA LEU A 817 -11.85 -39.00 -5.34
C LEU A 817 -12.62 -39.99 -6.24
N PHE A 818 -12.45 -41.31 -6.04
CA PHE A 818 -13.05 -42.34 -6.88
C PHE A 818 -13.81 -43.39 -6.07
N ASP A 819 -14.19 -43.05 -4.84
CA ASP A 819 -15.02 -43.86 -3.95
C ASP A 819 -14.42 -45.24 -3.67
N GLY A 820 -13.09 -45.33 -3.55
CA GLY A 820 -12.32 -46.53 -3.30
C GLY A 820 -12.13 -47.46 -4.50
N ARG A 821 -12.59 -47.07 -5.71
CA ARG A 821 -12.36 -47.87 -6.92
C ARG A 821 -10.89 -47.82 -7.34
N ASP A 822 -10.26 -48.99 -7.38
CA ASP A 822 -8.88 -49.17 -7.84
C ASP A 822 -8.81 -50.03 -9.10
N ASP A 823 -9.70 -49.76 -10.07
CA ASP A 823 -9.68 -50.38 -11.38
C ASP A 823 -8.84 -49.58 -12.39
N ASP A 824 -8.56 -50.18 -13.55
CA ASP A 824 -7.73 -49.52 -14.59
C ASP A 824 -8.36 -48.23 -15.11
N SER A 825 -9.70 -48.14 -15.12
CA SER A 825 -10.42 -46.94 -15.52
C SER A 825 -10.20 -45.77 -14.53
N ALA A 826 -10.37 -46.02 -13.23
CA ALA A 826 -10.13 -45.04 -12.17
C ALA A 826 -8.67 -44.55 -12.15
N ARG A 827 -7.73 -45.51 -12.29
CA ARG A 827 -6.28 -45.16 -12.40
C ARG A 827 -5.96 -44.36 -13.64
N ALA A 828 -6.58 -44.65 -14.79
CA ALA A 828 -6.42 -43.91 -16.02
C ALA A 828 -6.97 -42.50 -15.89
N TYR A 829 -8.17 -42.34 -15.29
CA TYR A 829 -8.81 -41.05 -15.07
C TYR A 829 -8.04 -40.17 -14.09
N LEU A 830 -7.49 -40.76 -13.01
CA LEU A 830 -6.61 -40.03 -12.07
C LEU A 830 -5.35 -39.49 -12.77
N ARG A 831 -4.71 -40.35 -13.63
CA ARG A 831 -3.57 -39.88 -14.42
C ARG A 831 -3.94 -38.72 -15.36
N GLN A 832 -5.11 -38.80 -16.02
CA GLN A 832 -5.59 -37.74 -16.89
C GLN A 832 -5.92 -36.45 -16.11
N ALA A 833 -6.56 -36.56 -14.94
CA ALA A 833 -6.84 -35.42 -14.08
C ALA A 833 -5.55 -34.73 -13.60
N ALA A 834 -4.54 -35.53 -13.23
CA ALA A 834 -3.23 -35.01 -12.84
C ALA A 834 -2.49 -34.35 -14.02
N GLN A 835 -2.62 -34.89 -15.23
CA GLN A 835 -2.01 -34.29 -16.42
C GLN A 835 -2.64 -32.93 -16.76
N VAL A 836 -3.98 -32.85 -16.74
CA VAL A 836 -4.69 -31.57 -16.96
C VAL A 836 -4.30 -30.53 -15.91
N LEU A 837 -4.12 -30.97 -14.65
CA LEU A 837 -3.68 -30.05 -13.59
C LEU A 837 -2.27 -29.52 -13.85
N ARG A 838 -1.32 -30.36 -14.27
CA ARG A 838 0.04 -29.93 -14.63
C ARG A 838 0.10 -28.88 -15.75
N GLU A 839 -0.85 -28.97 -16.72
CA GLU A 839 -0.92 -28.05 -17.86
C GLU A 839 -1.36 -26.64 -17.45
N VAL A 840 -2.03 -26.48 -16.30
CA VAL A 840 -2.58 -25.20 -15.84
C VAL A 840 -1.84 -24.57 -14.66
N LEU A 841 -0.97 -25.34 -13.99
CA LEU A 841 -0.17 -24.85 -12.86
C LEU A 841 0.85 -23.80 -13.33
N PRO A 842 1.02 -22.68 -12.58
CA PRO A 842 2.03 -21.66 -12.88
C PRO A 842 3.45 -22.14 -12.56
N ALA A 843 4.45 -21.44 -13.08
CA ALA A 843 5.87 -21.70 -12.76
C ALA A 843 6.13 -21.62 -11.24
N GLY A 844 6.79 -22.62 -10.69
CA GLY A 844 7.06 -22.76 -9.23
C GLY A 844 6.00 -23.51 -8.47
N LEU A 845 4.95 -24.03 -9.14
CA LEU A 845 4.00 -24.99 -8.63
C LEU A 845 4.07 -26.24 -9.52
N GLU A 846 4.50 -27.35 -8.97
CA GLU A 846 4.68 -28.59 -9.74
C GLU A 846 3.96 -29.77 -9.07
N LEU A 847 3.20 -30.51 -9.87
CA LEU A 847 2.61 -31.78 -9.44
C LEU A 847 3.54 -32.92 -9.83
N LEU A 848 4.36 -33.34 -8.89
CA LEU A 848 5.34 -34.40 -9.08
C LEU A 848 4.75 -35.77 -8.68
N ARG A 849 5.46 -36.81 -9.09
CA ARG A 849 5.22 -38.17 -8.64
C ARG A 849 6.46 -38.71 -7.92
N ASP A 850 6.28 -39.03 -6.65
CA ASP A 850 7.30 -39.61 -5.80
C ASP A 850 6.86 -41.06 -5.41
N GLY A 851 7.38 -42.06 -6.15
CA GLY A 851 6.96 -43.42 -6.01
C GLY A 851 5.47 -43.62 -6.29
N ASP A 852 4.71 -43.96 -5.26
CA ASP A 852 3.24 -44.12 -5.31
C ASP A 852 2.46 -42.88 -4.89
N ALA A 853 3.15 -41.82 -4.46
CA ALA A 853 2.54 -40.58 -4.04
C ALA A 853 2.54 -39.48 -5.14
N PHE A 854 1.54 -38.60 -5.09
CA PHE A 854 1.48 -37.34 -5.78
C PHE A 854 1.89 -36.24 -4.80
N VAL A 855 2.83 -35.39 -5.21
CA VAL A 855 3.35 -34.29 -4.39
C VAL A 855 3.15 -33.00 -5.16
N LEU A 856 2.40 -32.09 -4.55
CA LEU A 856 2.24 -30.73 -5.06
C LEU A 856 3.32 -29.85 -4.41
N GLU A 857 4.45 -29.67 -5.12
CA GLU A 857 5.49 -28.73 -4.69
C GLU A 857 4.97 -27.28 -4.81
N GLY A 858 5.20 -26.49 -3.77
CA GLY A 858 4.66 -25.13 -3.71
C GLY A 858 3.19 -25.05 -3.26
N ALA A 859 2.62 -26.12 -2.67
CA ALA A 859 1.23 -26.14 -2.16
C ALA A 859 0.88 -24.94 -1.25
N ALA A 860 1.88 -24.42 -0.52
CA ALA A 860 1.72 -23.21 0.30
C ALA A 860 1.43 -21.93 -0.50
N ALA A 861 1.64 -21.94 -1.82
CA ALA A 861 1.30 -20.82 -2.71
C ALA A 861 -0.10 -20.98 -3.35
N VAL A 862 -0.90 -21.96 -2.91
CA VAL A 862 -2.28 -22.18 -3.37
C VAL A 862 -3.24 -21.69 -2.31
N GLU A 863 -4.17 -20.84 -2.70
CA GLU A 863 -5.27 -20.38 -1.85
C GLU A 863 -6.60 -20.96 -2.34
N THR A 864 -7.42 -21.44 -1.41
CA THR A 864 -8.80 -21.87 -1.71
C THR A 864 -9.80 -21.02 -0.93
N GLU A 865 -11.05 -20.89 -1.42
CA GLU A 865 -12.08 -20.15 -0.67
C GLU A 865 -12.44 -20.85 0.64
N THR A 866 -12.35 -22.17 0.70
CA THR A 866 -12.55 -22.91 1.97
C THR A 866 -11.43 -22.66 2.98
N MET A 867 -10.17 -22.48 2.54
CA MET A 867 -9.10 -22.02 3.45
C MET A 867 -9.37 -20.62 3.99
N LEU A 868 -9.87 -19.72 3.13
CA LEU A 868 -10.28 -18.39 3.54
C LEU A 868 -11.44 -18.43 4.54
N LEU A 869 -12.44 -19.25 4.29
CA LEU A 869 -13.55 -19.47 5.21
C LEU A 869 -13.05 -19.93 6.59
N ASP A 870 -12.22 -21.00 6.62
CA ASP A 870 -11.65 -21.54 7.86
C ASP A 870 -10.81 -20.46 8.59
N ALA A 871 -9.96 -19.73 7.88
CA ALA A 871 -9.15 -18.66 8.45
C ALA A 871 -10.00 -17.49 8.99
N ARG A 872 -11.03 -17.09 8.26
CA ARG A 872 -11.95 -16.01 8.69
C ARG A 872 -12.76 -16.39 9.91
N LEU A 873 -13.23 -17.62 10.01
CA LEU A 873 -13.92 -18.14 11.20
C LEU A 873 -13.00 -18.15 12.42
N VAL A 874 -11.75 -18.59 12.24
CA VAL A 874 -10.75 -18.55 13.32
C VAL A 874 -10.48 -17.13 13.77
N ASN A 875 -10.29 -16.19 12.83
CA ASN A 875 -10.06 -14.78 13.12
C ASN A 875 -11.25 -14.14 13.81
N ALA A 876 -12.48 -14.40 13.34
CA ALA A 876 -13.71 -13.94 13.99
C ALA A 876 -13.83 -14.46 15.42
N GLY A 877 -13.49 -15.74 15.65
CA GLY A 877 -13.48 -16.37 16.98
C GLY A 877 -12.48 -15.74 17.96
N ALA A 878 -11.40 -15.10 17.45
CA ALA A 878 -10.43 -14.39 18.27
C ALA A 878 -10.91 -13.01 18.74
N LEU A 879 -11.88 -12.41 18.05
CA LEU A 879 -12.49 -11.13 18.41
C LEU A 879 -13.48 -11.26 19.57
N ILE A 880 -13.92 -10.14 20.14
CA ILE A 880 -14.91 -10.07 21.21
C ILE A 880 -16.03 -9.08 20.89
N GLY A 881 -17.20 -9.26 21.54
CA GLY A 881 -18.33 -8.34 21.49
C GLY A 881 -18.82 -8.04 20.07
N ALA A 882 -19.15 -6.77 19.80
CA ALA A 882 -19.72 -6.33 18.53
C ALA A 882 -18.80 -6.57 17.32
N ALA A 883 -17.47 -6.53 17.50
CA ALA A 883 -16.50 -6.81 16.44
C ALA A 883 -16.58 -8.28 16.01
N ARG A 884 -16.66 -9.21 16.97
CA ARG A 884 -16.84 -10.65 16.72
C ARG A 884 -18.15 -10.90 15.98
N LEU A 885 -19.24 -10.34 16.48
CA LEU A 885 -20.56 -10.47 15.86
C LEU A 885 -20.53 -10.07 14.38
N LYS A 886 -19.99 -8.88 14.10
CA LYS A 886 -19.89 -8.35 12.73
C LYS A 886 -19.00 -9.19 11.83
N ALA A 887 -17.87 -9.67 12.35
CA ALA A 887 -16.94 -10.50 11.58
C ALA A 887 -17.55 -11.85 11.24
N THR A 888 -18.15 -12.56 12.23
CA THR A 888 -18.79 -13.84 12.01
C THR A 888 -19.97 -13.73 11.04
N GLN A 889 -20.79 -12.70 11.17
CA GLN A 889 -21.93 -12.46 10.26
C GLN A 889 -21.46 -12.29 8.79
N ARG A 890 -20.39 -11.52 8.55
CA ARG A 890 -19.82 -11.37 7.21
C ARG A 890 -19.35 -12.68 6.60
N VAL A 891 -18.79 -13.57 7.42
CA VAL A 891 -18.35 -14.88 6.93
C VAL A 891 -19.54 -15.73 6.52
N ILE A 892 -20.61 -15.74 7.32
CA ILE A 892 -21.85 -16.46 7.03
C ILE A 892 -22.48 -15.92 5.74
N ASP A 893 -22.61 -14.58 5.61
CA ASP A 893 -23.19 -13.93 4.44
C ASP A 893 -22.40 -14.25 3.15
N ALA A 894 -21.08 -14.36 3.25
CA ALA A 894 -20.22 -14.71 2.11
C ALA A 894 -20.38 -16.19 1.65
N CYS A 895 -20.86 -17.08 2.52
CA CYS A 895 -21.05 -18.50 2.24
C CYS A 895 -22.51 -18.87 1.96
N ASP A 896 -23.44 -17.92 2.00
CA ASP A 896 -24.86 -18.22 1.89
C ASP A 896 -25.20 -18.83 0.53
N GLY A 897 -25.73 -20.06 0.54
CA GLY A 897 -26.10 -20.85 -0.66
C GLY A 897 -24.92 -21.38 -1.48
N ALA A 898 -23.67 -21.22 -1.04
CA ALA A 898 -22.50 -21.76 -1.73
C ALA A 898 -22.31 -23.24 -1.41
N ILE A 899 -22.19 -24.09 -2.44
CA ILE A 899 -21.94 -25.53 -2.31
C ILE A 899 -20.50 -25.82 -2.68
N PHE A 900 -19.74 -26.46 -1.79
CA PHE A 900 -18.35 -26.85 -2.05
C PHE A 900 -18.22 -27.72 -3.30
N LEU A 901 -17.35 -27.32 -4.24
CA LEU A 901 -17.10 -27.98 -5.54
C LEU A 901 -18.40 -28.37 -6.25
N LYS A 902 -19.29 -27.41 -6.47
CA LYS A 902 -20.61 -27.65 -7.07
C LYS A 902 -20.49 -28.38 -8.41
N GLY A 903 -21.20 -29.50 -8.54
CA GLY A 903 -21.18 -30.34 -9.75
C GLY A 903 -20.07 -31.40 -9.77
N ILE A 904 -19.32 -31.53 -8.68
CA ILE A 904 -18.34 -32.62 -8.51
C ILE A 904 -18.76 -33.46 -7.33
N ASP A 905 -18.97 -34.75 -7.53
CA ASP A 905 -19.36 -35.67 -6.49
C ASP A 905 -18.34 -36.82 -6.30
N CYS A 906 -17.91 -36.98 -5.05
CA CYS A 906 -17.08 -38.09 -4.59
C CYS A 906 -17.10 -38.11 -3.06
N ARG A 907 -16.66 -39.20 -2.46
CA ARG A 907 -16.71 -39.43 -1.01
C ARG A 907 -16.11 -38.31 -0.20
N TRP A 908 -14.91 -37.81 -0.57
CA TRP A 908 -14.26 -36.73 0.13
C TRP A 908 -15.00 -35.41 -0.01
N VAL A 909 -15.50 -35.08 -1.22
CA VAL A 909 -16.25 -33.84 -1.45
C VAL A 909 -17.52 -33.79 -0.62
N THR A 910 -18.22 -34.94 -0.51
CA THR A 910 -19.42 -35.08 0.35
C THR A 910 -19.07 -34.89 1.82
N ALA A 911 -18.03 -35.54 2.31
CA ALA A 911 -17.56 -35.37 3.69
C ALA A 911 -17.16 -33.93 3.99
N ARG A 912 -16.45 -33.28 3.04
CA ARG A 912 -16.03 -31.88 3.21
C ARG A 912 -17.21 -30.88 3.20
N ARG A 913 -18.27 -31.16 2.43
CA ARG A 913 -19.54 -30.38 2.49
C ARG A 913 -20.16 -30.47 3.89
N GLU A 914 -20.23 -31.68 4.48
CA GLU A 914 -20.73 -31.87 5.84
C GLU A 914 -19.89 -31.12 6.89
N GLU A 915 -18.56 -31.10 6.73
CA GLU A 915 -17.67 -30.35 7.62
C GLU A 915 -17.89 -28.83 7.51
N ILE A 916 -18.07 -28.31 6.29
CA ILE A 916 -18.34 -26.88 6.04
C ILE A 916 -19.71 -26.50 6.63
N ASP A 917 -20.74 -27.32 6.42
CA ASP A 917 -22.07 -27.09 6.98
C ASP A 917 -22.04 -27.08 8.51
N ALA A 918 -21.27 -27.99 9.12
CA ALA A 918 -21.05 -27.99 10.57
C ALA A 918 -20.33 -26.72 11.06
N ALA A 919 -19.30 -26.26 10.33
CA ALA A 919 -18.58 -25.03 10.67
C ALA A 919 -19.47 -23.79 10.57
N ILE A 920 -20.35 -23.72 9.57
CA ILE A 920 -21.34 -22.64 9.43
C ILE A 920 -22.36 -22.70 10.58
N ALA A 921 -22.81 -23.88 10.97
CA ALA A 921 -23.71 -24.06 12.11
C ALA A 921 -23.07 -23.60 13.42
N ASP A 922 -21.79 -23.94 13.65
CA ASP A 922 -21.01 -23.45 14.79
C ASP A 922 -20.86 -21.91 14.77
N ALA A 923 -20.63 -21.31 13.60
CA ALA A 923 -20.56 -19.87 13.45
C ALA A 923 -21.89 -19.18 13.74
N LEU A 924 -23.03 -19.75 13.35
CA LEU A 924 -24.36 -19.27 13.67
C LEU A 924 -24.66 -19.34 15.18
N ILE A 925 -24.21 -20.41 15.86
CA ILE A 925 -24.27 -20.51 17.32
C ILE A 925 -23.45 -19.40 17.98
N ASP A 926 -22.26 -19.12 17.41
CA ASP A 926 -21.41 -18.03 17.90
C ASP A 926 -22.08 -16.65 17.75
N VAL A 927 -22.70 -16.39 16.60
CA VAL A 927 -23.54 -15.20 16.39
C VAL A 927 -24.63 -15.11 17.45
N ALA A 928 -25.32 -16.21 17.72
CA ALA A 928 -26.40 -16.25 18.69
C ALA A 928 -25.90 -15.99 20.12
N LEU A 929 -24.76 -16.57 20.51
CA LEU A 929 -24.13 -16.35 21.82
C LEU A 929 -23.73 -14.89 22.01
N VAL A 930 -23.01 -14.33 21.05
CA VAL A 930 -22.55 -12.93 21.14
C VAL A 930 -23.73 -11.95 21.06
N ALA A 931 -24.72 -12.23 20.22
CA ALA A 931 -25.94 -11.44 20.17
C ALA A 931 -26.71 -11.47 21.49
N PHE A 932 -26.75 -12.63 22.15
CA PHE A 932 -27.35 -12.79 23.48
C PHE A 932 -26.61 -11.97 24.54
N GLU A 933 -25.27 -12.04 24.57
CA GLU A 933 -24.41 -11.24 25.47
C GLU A 933 -24.61 -9.73 25.26
N LEU A 934 -24.83 -9.30 24.03
CA LEU A 934 -25.09 -7.90 23.66
C LEU A 934 -26.59 -7.50 23.79
N SER A 935 -27.43 -8.38 24.37
CA SER A 935 -28.87 -8.16 24.51
C SER A 935 -29.62 -7.97 23.19
N ARG A 936 -29.06 -8.44 22.06
CA ARG A 936 -29.71 -8.45 20.73
C ARG A 936 -30.54 -9.70 20.54
N LEU A 937 -31.55 -9.90 21.37
CA LEU A 937 -32.28 -11.17 21.53
C LEU A 937 -32.99 -11.63 20.24
N ASN A 938 -33.46 -10.73 19.38
CA ASN A 938 -34.07 -11.10 18.10
C ASN A 938 -33.07 -11.73 17.14
N LEU A 939 -31.88 -11.11 17.01
CA LEU A 939 -30.81 -11.64 16.17
C LEU A 939 -30.33 -13.00 16.67
N ALA A 940 -30.20 -13.17 18.00
CA ALA A 940 -29.86 -14.47 18.58
C ALA A 940 -30.87 -15.54 18.20
N ARG A 941 -32.16 -15.24 18.24
CA ARG A 941 -33.24 -16.18 17.89
C ARG A 941 -33.23 -16.52 16.39
N GLU A 942 -33.01 -15.54 15.50
CA GLU A 942 -32.91 -15.77 14.06
C GLU A 942 -31.75 -16.69 13.72
N ALA A 943 -30.58 -16.43 14.31
CA ALA A 943 -29.41 -17.28 14.12
C ALA A 943 -29.65 -18.72 14.61
N LEU A 944 -30.30 -18.88 15.77
CA LEU A 944 -30.63 -20.22 16.30
C LEU A 944 -31.65 -20.96 15.44
N ALA A 945 -32.65 -20.29 14.89
CA ALA A 945 -33.57 -20.88 13.94
C ALA A 945 -32.82 -21.41 12.71
N ALA A 946 -31.90 -20.62 12.16
CA ALA A 946 -31.07 -21.05 11.02
C ALA A 946 -30.15 -22.23 11.35
N VAL A 947 -29.67 -22.37 12.59
CA VAL A 947 -28.95 -23.57 13.06
C VAL A 947 -29.85 -24.80 13.06
N LEU A 948 -31.03 -24.67 13.70
CA LEU A 948 -31.95 -25.78 13.87
C LEU A 948 -32.63 -26.24 12.56
N ASP A 949 -32.69 -25.37 11.56
CA ASP A 949 -33.09 -25.75 10.20
C ASP A 949 -32.03 -26.61 9.50
N ARG A 950 -30.72 -26.38 9.79
CA ARG A 950 -29.60 -27.13 9.23
C ARG A 950 -29.29 -28.40 10.02
N ASP A 951 -29.25 -28.30 11.33
CA ASP A 951 -28.94 -29.38 12.27
C ASP A 951 -29.92 -29.38 13.46
N PRO A 952 -31.09 -30.01 13.29
CA PRO A 952 -32.10 -30.09 14.32
C PRO A 952 -31.67 -30.90 15.59
N LEU A 953 -30.62 -31.74 15.47
CA LEU A 953 -30.12 -32.54 16.59
C LEU A 953 -29.14 -31.77 17.48
N ARG A 954 -28.81 -30.54 17.17
CA ARG A 954 -27.83 -29.68 17.89
C ARG A 954 -28.41 -29.21 19.22
N GLU A 955 -28.27 -29.97 20.29
CA GLU A 955 -28.81 -29.64 21.60
C GLU A 955 -28.30 -28.27 22.15
N GLN A 956 -27.10 -27.88 21.81
CA GLN A 956 -26.56 -26.57 22.18
C GLN A 956 -27.45 -25.42 21.69
N ALA A 957 -27.94 -25.50 20.46
CA ALA A 957 -28.84 -24.50 19.89
C ALA A 957 -30.17 -24.47 20.63
N TRP A 958 -30.74 -25.61 20.97
CA TRP A 958 -31.94 -25.73 21.77
C TRP A 958 -31.78 -25.12 23.18
N ARG A 959 -30.63 -25.40 23.86
CA ARG A 959 -30.33 -24.81 25.17
C ARG A 959 -30.24 -23.28 25.10
N LEU A 960 -29.56 -22.75 24.08
CA LEU A 960 -29.41 -21.31 23.91
C LEU A 960 -30.75 -20.66 23.54
N LEU A 961 -31.59 -21.29 22.72
CA LEU A 961 -32.94 -20.82 22.38
C LEU A 961 -33.84 -20.70 23.62
N MET A 962 -33.78 -21.71 24.52
CA MET A 962 -34.48 -21.64 25.80
C MET A 962 -34.00 -20.47 26.67
N ARG A 963 -32.68 -20.24 26.75
CA ARG A 963 -32.11 -19.09 27.50
C ARG A 963 -32.51 -17.74 26.90
N VAL A 964 -32.49 -17.60 25.58
CA VAL A 964 -32.95 -16.39 24.89
C VAL A 964 -34.43 -16.15 25.15
N SER A 965 -35.28 -17.18 25.08
CA SER A 965 -36.72 -17.07 25.35
C SER A 965 -36.99 -16.70 26.79
N ALA A 966 -36.32 -17.29 27.77
CA ALA A 966 -36.40 -16.94 29.17
C ALA A 966 -36.01 -15.49 29.43
N SER A 967 -34.95 -14.99 28.80
CA SER A 967 -34.54 -13.58 28.95
C SER A 967 -35.55 -12.58 28.38
N GLN A 968 -36.42 -13.04 27.49
CA GLN A 968 -37.55 -12.24 26.95
C GLN A 968 -38.81 -12.37 27.80
N GLY A 969 -38.80 -13.14 28.88
CA GLY A 969 -39.97 -13.42 29.71
C GLY A 969 -41.01 -14.30 29.01
N LEU A 970 -40.61 -15.14 28.04
CA LEU A 970 -41.48 -15.96 27.20
C LEU A 970 -41.47 -17.42 27.68
N ASP A 971 -41.96 -17.68 28.88
CA ASP A 971 -41.90 -19.01 29.50
C ASP A 971 -42.59 -20.12 28.67
N ASP A 972 -43.68 -19.80 27.97
CA ASP A 972 -44.32 -20.75 27.06
C ASP A 972 -43.37 -21.21 25.93
N ARG A 973 -42.56 -20.33 25.41
CA ARG A 973 -41.57 -20.68 24.36
C ARG A 973 -40.41 -21.47 24.90
N VAL A 974 -40.04 -21.32 26.15
CA VAL A 974 -39.04 -22.21 26.80
C VAL A 974 -39.53 -23.64 26.80
N ILE A 975 -40.80 -23.84 27.18
CA ILE A 975 -41.43 -25.16 27.22
C ILE A 975 -41.58 -25.75 25.81
N GLU A 976 -41.99 -24.92 24.87
CA GLU A 976 -42.16 -25.32 23.47
C GLU A 976 -40.82 -25.74 22.85
N ALA A 977 -39.73 -24.96 23.03
CA ALA A 977 -38.39 -25.30 22.56
C ALA A 977 -37.87 -26.62 23.16
N TYR A 978 -38.15 -26.88 24.44
CA TYR A 978 -37.78 -28.15 25.07
C TYR A 978 -38.56 -29.33 24.47
N ARG A 979 -39.89 -29.19 24.27
CA ARG A 979 -40.71 -30.24 23.66
C ARG A 979 -40.31 -30.55 22.23
N GLN A 980 -39.97 -29.53 21.45
CA GLN A 980 -39.47 -29.70 20.09
C GLN A 980 -38.12 -30.41 20.08
N CYS A 981 -37.19 -30.03 20.96
CA CYS A 981 -35.93 -30.75 21.18
C CYS A 981 -36.16 -32.24 21.52
N GLU A 982 -37.03 -32.53 22.51
CA GLU A 982 -37.36 -33.90 22.94
C GLU A 982 -37.97 -34.72 21.81
N THR A 983 -38.89 -34.13 21.02
CA THR A 983 -39.53 -34.76 19.87
C THR A 983 -38.52 -35.05 18.77
N THR A 984 -37.66 -34.11 18.47
CA THR A 984 -36.64 -34.23 17.41
C THR A 984 -35.60 -35.31 17.73
N LEU A 985 -35.08 -35.30 18.96
CA LEU A 985 -34.15 -36.33 19.43
C LEU A 985 -34.82 -37.73 19.52
N GLY A 986 -36.08 -37.76 20.02
CA GLY A 986 -36.85 -38.99 20.11
C GLY A 986 -37.13 -39.66 18.76
N ALA A 987 -37.27 -38.87 17.68
CA ALA A 987 -37.44 -39.39 16.32
C ALA A 987 -36.24 -40.22 15.82
N VAL A 988 -35.07 -40.00 16.39
CA VAL A 988 -33.82 -40.75 16.09
C VAL A 988 -33.41 -41.68 17.24
N GLY A 989 -34.26 -41.89 18.23
CA GLY A 989 -34.01 -42.79 19.35
C GLY A 989 -33.10 -42.24 20.46
N LEU A 990 -32.89 -40.91 20.49
CA LEU A 990 -32.08 -40.21 21.48
C LEU A 990 -32.97 -39.50 22.53
N GLU A 991 -32.44 -39.33 23.75
CA GLU A 991 -33.04 -38.54 24.80
C GLU A 991 -32.26 -37.22 24.98
N PRO A 992 -32.90 -36.12 25.36
CA PRO A 992 -32.19 -34.89 25.71
C PRO A 992 -31.13 -35.12 26.79
N ALA A 993 -29.94 -34.54 26.60
CA ALA A 993 -28.84 -34.62 27.54
C ALA A 993 -29.24 -34.18 28.96
N PRO A 994 -28.58 -34.66 30.03
CA PRO A 994 -28.85 -34.20 31.38
C PRO A 994 -28.76 -32.69 31.58
N SER A 995 -27.81 -32.04 30.92
CA SER A 995 -27.62 -30.58 30.90
C SER A 995 -28.84 -29.81 30.34
N THR A 996 -29.49 -30.37 29.30
CA THR A 996 -30.68 -29.79 28.67
C THR A 996 -31.89 -29.94 29.60
N ARG A 997 -32.05 -31.12 30.20
CA ARG A 997 -33.13 -31.40 31.19
C ARG A 997 -33.01 -30.52 32.45
N LEU A 998 -31.80 -30.33 32.96
CA LEU A 998 -31.54 -29.49 34.13
C LEU A 998 -31.78 -27.99 33.80
N LEU A 999 -31.42 -27.55 32.59
CA LEU A 999 -31.62 -26.16 32.17
C LEU A 999 -33.11 -25.80 32.16
N VAL A 1000 -34.01 -26.61 31.59
CA VAL A 1000 -35.44 -26.30 31.56
C VAL A 1000 -36.04 -26.26 32.96
N GLN A 1001 -35.54 -27.13 33.87
CA GLN A 1001 -36.00 -27.11 35.28
C GLN A 1001 -35.59 -25.80 36.01
N ARG A 1002 -34.41 -25.29 35.73
CA ARG A 1002 -33.90 -24.02 36.28
C ARG A 1002 -34.63 -22.80 35.72
N LEU A 1003 -34.92 -22.81 34.40
CA LEU A 1003 -35.63 -21.68 33.77
C LEU A 1003 -37.12 -21.60 34.10
N ARG A 1004 -37.70 -22.67 34.66
CA ARG A 1004 -39.12 -22.71 35.13
C ARG A 1004 -39.29 -22.35 36.59
N ARG A 1005 -38.22 -22.15 37.33
CA ARG A 1005 -38.22 -21.62 38.69
C ARG A 1005 -38.08 -20.08 38.69
#